data_0a7a8d38e238882153e9cd93e9b23c45
#
_entry.id   0a7a8d38e238882153e9cd93e9b23c45
#
_cell.length_a   1.000
_cell.length_b   1.000
_cell.length_c   1.000
_cell.angle_alpha   90.00
_cell.angle_beta   90.00
_cell.angle_gamma   90.00
#
_symmetry.space_group_name_H-M   'P 1'
#
loop_
_entity.id
_entity.type
_entity.pdbx_description
1 polymer ?
#
loop_
_entity_poly.entity_id
_entity_poly.type
_entity_poly.pdbx_seq_one_letter_code
_entity_poly.pdbx_strand_id
1 'polypeptide(L)'
;TFGIEAESLKVARPRLERIETDILNNFKVLGAQAHSLNGLERLEILYHVFNQDRIEPFKFQYKMLPETGLKTKDFIAPTSFNFSKNQTFLMGRTMGSVSYLQILAPELTDRMLADFLDVDDSINVNIHIQSIDQSSAIKMIKSKISDLDKMKIEEQKRAVRSGYDMDVLPSDLVTYGEEAKNLLEDLQSRNERMFLVTVLVMNTAKKRQKLDNNIFQVQGIAQKYNCSLKQLDYQQEAALMSCIPLGVNRIEIQRGLTTSSTAIFVPFTTQELFQEGEALYYGLNALSNNMIMVDRKRLKNPNGLILGTPGSGKSFSAKREITNCFLITEDDIIICDPEAEYSPLVQALHGQVVKVSPVSDQYINPMDLNLNYSEEDNPLSLKADFILSLCELIVGGKNGLEPVEKTIIDRCVRLVYQEYLADPVPEKMPILEDLYNLLRKQEEPEAQRLATSLEIYVTGSLNVFNHQTNVDINNRIVCFDIKELGKQLKKIGMLVIQDQVWNRVTMNRSAHKSTRYYVDEFHLLLKEEQTAAYSVEIWKRFRKWGGIPSGITQNIKDLLSSREIENIFENSDFIYMLNQASGDRQILAKQLNISPTQLSYVTNSNEGEGLLFYGNVIIPFVDRFPKNSLYKIMTTRLEETSEAG
;
A
#
# COMPACT_ATOMS: atom_id res chain seq x y z
N THR A 1 11.97 10.13 -24.91
CA THR A 1 12.88 10.95 -25.74
C THR A 1 12.39 12.38 -25.77
N PHE A 2 13.25 13.35 -25.60
CA PHE A 2 12.95 14.77 -25.79
C PHE A 2 13.90 15.37 -26.81
N GLY A 3 13.43 16.39 -27.51
CA GLY A 3 14.18 17.14 -28.53
C GLY A 3 14.01 18.63 -28.33
N ILE A 4 15.00 19.39 -28.74
CA ILE A 4 14.95 20.86 -28.75
C ILE A 4 15.41 21.38 -30.11
N GLU A 5 14.89 22.53 -30.49
CA GLU A 5 15.42 23.28 -31.63
C GLU A 5 16.57 24.18 -31.17
N ALA A 6 17.68 24.14 -31.90
CA ALA A 6 18.83 24.99 -31.63
C ALA A 6 19.66 25.21 -32.91
N GLU A 7 20.28 26.37 -33.02
CA GLU A 7 21.09 26.75 -34.17
C GLU A 7 22.36 25.90 -34.32
N SER A 8 22.88 25.35 -33.25
CA SER A 8 24.07 24.52 -33.23
C SER A 8 24.11 23.54 -32.06
N LEU A 9 24.92 22.47 -32.18
CA LEU A 9 25.17 21.51 -31.10
C LEU A 9 25.80 22.16 -29.87
N LYS A 10 26.58 23.24 -30.01
CA LYS A 10 27.17 23.98 -28.88
C LYS A 10 26.11 24.66 -28.03
N VAL A 11 25.01 25.11 -28.63
CA VAL A 11 23.87 25.74 -27.96
C VAL A 11 22.90 24.68 -27.43
N ALA A 12 22.72 23.60 -28.18
CA ALA A 12 21.81 22.51 -27.81
C ALA A 12 22.28 21.75 -26.55
N ARG A 13 23.57 21.39 -26.50
CA ARG A 13 24.11 20.50 -25.47
C ARG A 13 23.87 20.95 -24.02
N PRO A 14 24.19 22.19 -23.61
CA PRO A 14 23.93 22.62 -22.23
C PRO A 14 22.43 22.64 -21.86
N ARG A 15 21.55 22.92 -22.86
CA ARG A 15 20.10 22.89 -22.65
C ARG A 15 19.60 21.47 -22.45
N LEU A 16 20.10 20.52 -23.24
CA LEU A 16 19.75 19.10 -23.11
C LEU A 16 20.24 18.52 -21.79
N GLU A 17 21.48 18.80 -21.38
CA GLU A 17 22.06 18.37 -20.11
C GLU A 17 21.27 18.89 -18.90
N ARG A 18 20.76 20.12 -18.98
CA ARG A 18 19.89 20.68 -17.93
C ARG A 18 18.56 19.94 -17.86
N ILE A 19 17.88 19.73 -19.00
CA ILE A 19 16.60 19.01 -19.05
C ILE A 19 16.79 17.56 -18.54
N GLU A 20 17.88 16.90 -18.92
CA GLU A 20 18.25 15.58 -18.44
C GLU A 20 18.36 15.55 -16.92
N THR A 21 19.12 16.49 -16.34
CA THR A 21 19.30 16.61 -14.89
C THR A 21 17.98 16.84 -14.18
N ASP A 22 17.13 17.72 -14.68
CA ASP A 22 15.81 18.02 -14.11
C ASP A 22 14.90 16.78 -14.15
N ILE A 23 14.88 16.04 -15.26
CA ILE A 23 14.08 14.81 -15.40
C ILE A 23 14.58 13.72 -14.44
N LEU A 24 15.89 13.47 -14.38
CA LEU A 24 16.47 12.47 -13.49
C LEU A 24 16.18 12.80 -12.01
N ASN A 25 16.25 14.07 -11.62
CA ASN A 25 15.91 14.50 -10.27
C ASN A 25 14.42 14.28 -9.96
N ASN A 26 13.53 14.57 -10.90
CA ASN A 26 12.10 14.33 -10.72
C ASN A 26 11.79 12.84 -10.54
N PHE A 27 12.40 11.95 -11.33
CA PHE A 27 12.27 10.50 -11.13
C PHE A 27 12.80 10.05 -9.76
N LYS A 28 13.94 10.62 -9.32
CA LYS A 28 14.49 10.33 -7.99
C LYS A 28 13.55 10.73 -6.85
N VAL A 29 12.85 11.88 -6.99
CA VAL A 29 11.81 12.32 -6.01
C VAL A 29 10.65 11.32 -5.97
N LEU A 30 10.29 10.73 -7.10
CA LEU A 30 9.27 9.67 -7.19
C LEU A 30 9.76 8.29 -6.69
N GLY A 31 11.02 8.18 -6.25
CA GLY A 31 11.61 6.90 -5.83
C GLY A 31 11.99 5.98 -7.00
N ALA A 32 11.90 6.46 -8.25
CA ALA A 32 12.25 5.70 -9.44
C ALA A 32 13.71 5.90 -9.84
N GLN A 33 14.36 4.82 -10.33
CA GLN A 33 15.69 4.89 -10.92
C GLN A 33 15.57 5.15 -12.42
N ALA A 34 16.27 6.14 -12.91
CA ALA A 34 16.33 6.48 -14.33
C ALA A 34 17.76 6.76 -14.76
N HIS A 35 18.10 6.40 -15.98
CA HIS A 35 19.40 6.73 -16.60
C HIS A 35 19.20 7.13 -18.06
N SER A 36 20.10 7.94 -18.57
CA SER A 36 20.11 8.31 -19.98
C SER A 36 20.70 7.20 -20.84
N LEU A 37 20.01 6.86 -21.91
CA LEU A 37 20.49 5.85 -22.84
C LEU A 37 21.75 6.33 -23.57
N ASN A 38 22.78 5.50 -23.61
CA ASN A 38 23.94 5.71 -24.45
C ASN A 38 23.64 5.39 -25.92
N GLY A 39 24.61 5.66 -26.81
CA GLY A 39 24.42 5.46 -28.23
C GLY A 39 24.16 4.01 -28.64
N LEU A 40 24.74 3.02 -27.94
CA LEU A 40 24.54 1.61 -28.19
C LEU A 40 23.15 1.15 -27.78
N GLU A 41 22.73 1.48 -26.57
CA GLU A 41 21.39 1.17 -26.03
C GLU A 41 20.29 1.78 -26.92
N ARG A 42 20.51 3.00 -27.41
CA ARG A 42 19.58 3.65 -28.34
C ARG A 42 19.50 2.91 -29.69
N LEU A 43 20.61 2.45 -30.24
CA LEU A 43 20.62 1.64 -31.48
C LEU A 43 19.91 0.29 -31.26
N GLU A 44 20.08 -0.32 -30.10
CA GLU A 44 19.42 -1.57 -29.75
C GLU A 44 17.88 -1.41 -29.66
N ILE A 45 17.37 -0.36 -29.04
CA ILE A 45 15.94 -0.05 -29.04
C ILE A 45 15.42 0.15 -30.49
N LEU A 46 16.12 0.92 -31.28
CA LEU A 46 15.74 1.13 -32.69
C LEU A 46 15.76 -0.17 -33.49
N TYR A 47 16.75 -1.04 -33.27
CA TYR A 47 16.81 -2.36 -33.88
C TYR A 47 15.59 -3.20 -33.54
N HIS A 48 15.17 -3.26 -32.29
CA HIS A 48 14.00 -4.02 -31.88
C HIS A 48 12.70 -3.45 -32.43
N VAL A 49 12.56 -2.13 -32.55
CA VAL A 49 11.40 -1.51 -33.20
C VAL A 49 11.30 -1.91 -34.68
N PHE A 50 12.43 -1.95 -35.40
CA PHE A 50 12.44 -2.23 -36.84
C PHE A 50 12.50 -3.71 -37.22
N ASN A 51 13.00 -4.57 -36.34
CA ASN A 51 13.28 -5.98 -36.66
C ASN A 51 12.50 -6.94 -35.72
N GLN A 52 11.21 -6.69 -35.53
CA GLN A 52 10.32 -7.48 -34.63
C GLN A 52 10.16 -8.94 -35.10
N ASP A 53 10.48 -9.26 -36.34
CA ASP A 53 10.43 -10.62 -36.90
C ASP A 53 11.69 -11.44 -36.61
N ARG A 54 12.76 -10.82 -36.13
CA ARG A 54 14.07 -11.45 -35.87
C ARG A 54 14.19 -11.84 -34.40
N ILE A 55 14.62 -13.09 -34.22
CA ILE A 55 14.91 -13.64 -32.85
C ILE A 55 16.38 -13.33 -32.48
N GLU A 56 17.21 -12.95 -33.45
CA GLU A 56 18.63 -12.71 -33.24
C GLU A 56 18.86 -11.45 -32.41
N PRO A 57 19.71 -11.51 -31.37
CA PRO A 57 20.05 -10.34 -30.58
C PRO A 57 20.81 -9.31 -31.43
N PHE A 58 20.66 -8.03 -31.08
CA PHE A 58 21.39 -6.96 -31.71
C PHE A 58 22.91 -7.13 -31.50
N LYS A 59 23.67 -7.28 -32.60
CA LYS A 59 25.12 -7.43 -32.58
C LYS A 59 25.76 -6.24 -33.27
N PHE A 60 26.20 -5.25 -32.51
CA PHE A 60 26.88 -4.07 -33.02
C PHE A 60 28.03 -3.65 -32.10
N GLN A 61 29.14 -3.27 -32.70
CA GLN A 61 30.26 -2.61 -32.03
C GLN A 61 30.77 -1.49 -32.92
N TYR A 62 31.12 -0.33 -32.37
CA TYR A 62 31.57 0.83 -33.15
C TYR A 62 32.79 0.55 -34.03
N LYS A 63 33.67 -0.39 -33.64
CA LYS A 63 34.81 -0.85 -34.46
C LYS A 63 34.39 -1.48 -35.77
N MET A 64 33.18 -2.00 -35.90
CA MET A 64 32.67 -2.60 -37.16
C MET A 64 32.42 -1.55 -38.26
N LEU A 65 32.23 -0.28 -37.92
CA LEU A 65 31.95 0.78 -38.89
C LEU A 65 33.12 1.01 -39.85
N PRO A 66 34.36 1.25 -39.40
CA PRO A 66 35.51 1.38 -40.32
C PRO A 66 35.88 0.07 -40.99
N GLU A 67 35.67 -1.09 -40.35
CA GLU A 67 35.99 -2.41 -40.93
C GLU A 67 35.05 -2.78 -42.10
N THR A 68 33.76 -2.46 -41.98
CA THR A 68 32.74 -2.83 -42.98
C THR A 68 32.39 -1.72 -43.95
N GLY A 69 32.71 -0.47 -43.66
CA GLY A 69 32.27 0.71 -44.40
C GLY A 69 30.77 1.04 -44.24
N LEU A 70 30.03 0.28 -43.40
CA LEU A 70 28.61 0.48 -43.14
C LEU A 70 28.41 1.64 -42.15
N LYS A 71 27.21 2.21 -42.16
CA LYS A 71 26.77 3.23 -41.19
C LYS A 71 25.90 2.60 -40.11
N THR A 72 25.76 3.27 -38.96
CA THR A 72 24.92 2.78 -37.86
C THR A 72 23.50 2.42 -38.26
N LYS A 73 22.91 3.19 -39.19
CA LYS A 73 21.58 2.92 -39.75
C LYS A 73 21.45 1.57 -40.45
N ASP A 74 22.55 1.09 -41.08
CA ASP A 74 22.53 -0.15 -41.84
C ASP A 74 22.43 -1.38 -40.90
N PHE A 75 22.85 -1.25 -39.66
CA PHE A 75 22.74 -2.30 -38.63
C PHE A 75 21.34 -2.38 -37.97
N ILE A 76 20.57 -1.31 -38.03
CA ILE A 76 19.24 -1.26 -37.41
C ILE A 76 18.11 -1.38 -38.44
N ALA A 77 18.37 -1.10 -39.72
CA ALA A 77 17.35 -1.08 -40.74
C ALA A 77 16.75 -2.48 -40.98
N PRO A 78 15.43 -2.59 -41.21
CA PRO A 78 14.83 -3.82 -41.68
C PRO A 78 15.22 -4.09 -43.14
N THR A 79 14.93 -5.29 -43.60
CA THR A 79 15.30 -5.69 -44.98
C THR A 79 14.61 -4.85 -46.07
N SER A 80 13.41 -4.34 -45.80
CA SER A 80 12.66 -3.50 -46.74
C SER A 80 11.56 -2.73 -46.04
N PHE A 81 11.10 -1.63 -46.64
CA PHE A 81 9.88 -0.92 -46.32
C PHE A 81 8.93 -0.89 -47.52
N ASN A 82 7.65 -1.02 -47.29
CA ASN A 82 6.61 -0.85 -48.31
C ASN A 82 5.38 -0.14 -47.75
N PHE A 83 5.06 1.02 -48.29
CA PHE A 83 3.93 1.88 -47.91
C PHE A 83 2.88 1.99 -49.03
N SER A 84 2.79 1.01 -49.93
CA SER A 84 1.87 1.04 -51.09
C SER A 84 0.37 0.97 -50.68
N LYS A 85 0.07 0.51 -49.47
CA LYS A 85 -1.30 0.43 -48.94
C LYS A 85 -1.64 1.66 -48.12
N ASN A 86 -2.92 2.09 -48.19
CA ASN A 86 -3.39 3.30 -47.50
C ASN A 86 -3.34 3.23 -45.95
N GLN A 87 -3.68 2.07 -45.35
CA GLN A 87 -3.85 1.90 -43.90
C GLN A 87 -2.79 0.98 -43.28
N THR A 88 -1.89 0.40 -44.05
CA THR A 88 -0.89 -0.53 -43.54
C THR A 88 0.43 -0.38 -44.27
N PHE A 89 1.50 -0.79 -43.62
CA PHE A 89 2.84 -0.88 -44.19
C PHE A 89 3.46 -2.24 -43.95
N LEU A 90 4.52 -2.53 -44.69
CA LEU A 90 5.39 -3.68 -44.46
C LEU A 90 6.77 -3.20 -44.04
N MET A 91 7.31 -3.86 -43.04
CA MET A 91 8.64 -3.65 -42.49
C MET A 91 9.33 -5.02 -42.39
N GLY A 92 10.20 -5.31 -43.36
CA GLY A 92 10.69 -6.66 -43.54
C GLY A 92 9.56 -7.64 -43.84
N ARG A 93 9.34 -8.62 -42.98
CA ARG A 93 8.23 -9.60 -43.03
C ARG A 93 7.06 -9.27 -42.14
N THR A 94 7.14 -8.19 -41.36
CA THR A 94 6.12 -7.77 -40.40
C THR A 94 5.22 -6.74 -41.06
N MET A 95 3.91 -6.95 -40.97
CA MET A 95 2.90 -5.95 -41.32
C MET A 95 2.62 -5.07 -40.13
N GLY A 96 2.48 -3.76 -40.35
CA GLY A 96 2.14 -2.79 -39.33
C GLY A 96 1.02 -1.86 -39.79
N SER A 97 0.35 -1.27 -38.82
CA SER A 97 -0.62 -0.19 -38.98
C SER A 97 -0.52 0.75 -37.80
N VAL A 98 -0.49 2.03 -38.05
CA VAL A 98 -0.56 3.07 -37.01
C VAL A 98 -1.93 3.70 -37.03
N SER A 99 -2.48 3.82 -35.84
CA SER A 99 -3.73 4.51 -35.54
C SER A 99 -3.48 5.67 -34.60
N TYR A 100 -4.30 6.71 -34.64
CA TYR A 100 -4.29 7.77 -33.64
C TYR A 100 -5.48 7.64 -32.69
N LEU A 101 -5.28 8.01 -31.43
CA LEU A 101 -6.31 8.02 -30.41
C LEU A 101 -7.04 9.37 -30.44
N GLN A 102 -8.31 9.35 -30.82
CA GLN A 102 -9.20 10.49 -30.70
C GLN A 102 -9.87 10.44 -29.31
N ILE A 103 -9.54 11.37 -28.48
CA ILE A 103 -10.08 11.50 -27.12
C ILE A 103 -11.39 12.25 -27.20
N LEU A 104 -12.50 11.58 -26.88
CA LEU A 104 -13.86 12.16 -26.86
C LEU A 104 -14.32 12.39 -25.42
N ALA A 105 -13.74 11.67 -24.47
CA ALA A 105 -14.08 11.79 -23.06
C ALA A 105 -13.71 13.17 -22.50
N PRO A 106 -14.54 13.76 -21.62
CA PRO A 106 -14.19 14.97 -20.89
C PRO A 106 -13.07 14.72 -19.88
N GLU A 107 -13.03 13.54 -19.27
CA GLU A 107 -12.00 13.09 -18.34
C GLU A 107 -11.45 11.73 -18.77
N LEU A 108 -10.15 11.57 -18.64
CA LEU A 108 -9.45 10.31 -18.90
C LEU A 108 -9.09 9.63 -17.57
N THR A 109 -8.92 8.31 -17.61
CA THR A 109 -8.39 7.53 -16.48
C THR A 109 -7.06 6.90 -16.86
N ASP A 110 -6.17 6.74 -15.88
CA ASP A 110 -4.86 6.07 -16.01
C ASP A 110 -4.98 4.59 -16.42
N ARG A 111 -6.11 3.94 -16.13
CA ARG A 111 -6.40 2.55 -16.51
C ARG A 111 -6.36 2.29 -18.02
N MET A 112 -6.64 3.29 -18.84
CA MET A 112 -6.61 3.12 -20.29
C MET A 112 -5.23 2.68 -20.81
N LEU A 113 -4.16 3.29 -20.28
CA LEU A 113 -2.79 2.88 -20.64
C LEU A 113 -2.45 1.49 -20.11
N ALA A 114 -2.88 1.14 -18.91
CA ALA A 114 -2.70 -0.19 -18.36
C ALA A 114 -3.37 -1.25 -19.25
N ASP A 115 -4.64 -1.03 -19.64
CA ASP A 115 -5.38 -1.95 -20.51
C ASP A 115 -4.70 -2.08 -21.90
N PHE A 116 -4.07 -1.02 -22.44
CA PHE A 116 -3.28 -1.11 -23.66
C PHE A 116 -1.99 -1.93 -23.48
N LEU A 117 -1.33 -1.82 -22.34
CA LEU A 117 -0.11 -2.55 -22.04
C LEU A 117 -0.36 -4.03 -21.69
N ASP A 118 -1.58 -4.37 -21.27
CA ASP A 118 -2.01 -5.75 -20.97
C ASP A 118 -2.40 -6.57 -22.22
N VAL A 119 -2.29 -5.98 -23.43
CA VAL A 119 -2.56 -6.71 -24.67
C VAL A 119 -1.40 -7.68 -24.95
N ASP A 120 -1.72 -8.98 -25.08
CA ASP A 120 -0.74 -10.07 -25.32
C ASP A 120 -0.02 -10.03 -26.68
N ASP A 121 -0.28 -9.02 -27.50
CA ASP A 121 0.25 -8.88 -28.86
C ASP A 121 1.24 -7.71 -28.96
N SER A 122 1.97 -7.66 -30.09
CA SER A 122 2.92 -6.58 -30.37
C SER A 122 2.22 -5.24 -30.61
N ILE A 123 2.15 -4.45 -29.58
CA ILE A 123 1.62 -3.08 -29.57
C ILE A 123 2.72 -2.10 -29.16
N ASN A 124 2.70 -0.92 -29.75
CA ASN A 124 3.61 0.17 -29.41
C ASN A 124 2.81 1.46 -29.27
N VAL A 125 2.74 1.99 -28.04
CA VAL A 125 2.02 3.22 -27.72
C VAL A 125 3.00 4.38 -27.67
N ASN A 126 2.78 5.41 -28.48
CA ASN A 126 3.62 6.59 -28.57
C ASN A 126 2.82 7.82 -28.21
N ILE A 127 3.32 8.59 -27.26
CA ILE A 127 2.68 9.80 -26.79
C ILE A 127 3.62 10.97 -27.04
N HIS A 128 3.20 11.88 -27.92
CA HIS A 128 3.90 13.14 -28.18
C HIS A 128 3.28 14.24 -27.36
N ILE A 129 4.07 14.90 -26.54
CA ILE A 129 3.65 16.01 -25.68
C ILE A 129 4.47 17.23 -26.05
N GLN A 130 3.81 18.27 -26.54
CA GLN A 130 4.43 19.54 -26.90
C GLN A 130 3.95 20.63 -25.93
N SER A 131 4.87 21.26 -25.23
CA SER A 131 4.56 22.40 -24.37
C SER A 131 4.21 23.65 -25.21
N ILE A 132 3.21 24.40 -24.76
CA ILE A 132 2.84 25.70 -25.34
C ILE A 132 3.15 26.77 -24.31
N ASP A 133 3.63 27.94 -24.78
CA ASP A 133 3.76 29.10 -23.94
C ASP A 133 2.40 29.53 -23.36
N GLN A 134 2.35 29.88 -22.06
CA GLN A 134 1.12 30.19 -21.34
C GLN A 134 0.32 31.33 -21.98
N SER A 135 1.01 32.37 -22.46
CA SER A 135 0.36 33.51 -23.10
C SER A 135 -0.26 33.12 -24.45
N SER A 136 0.39 32.23 -25.19
CA SER A 136 -0.09 31.67 -26.45
C SER A 136 -1.28 30.72 -26.25
N ALA A 137 -1.26 29.88 -25.20
CA ALA A 137 -2.36 29.02 -24.84
C ALA A 137 -3.62 29.82 -24.49
N ILE A 138 -3.49 30.85 -23.63
CA ILE A 138 -4.59 31.74 -23.26
C ILE A 138 -5.17 32.45 -24.47
N LYS A 139 -4.33 32.95 -25.40
CA LYS A 139 -4.80 33.58 -26.64
C LYS A 139 -5.57 32.62 -27.53
N MET A 140 -5.08 31.37 -27.66
CA MET A 140 -5.74 30.32 -28.44
C MET A 140 -7.15 30.02 -27.88
N ILE A 141 -7.29 29.83 -26.55
CA ILE A 141 -8.57 29.55 -25.93
C ILE A 141 -9.52 30.76 -26.04
N LYS A 142 -9.05 31.98 -25.82
CA LYS A 142 -9.87 33.18 -26.02
C LYS A 142 -10.36 33.32 -27.45
N SER A 143 -9.53 32.99 -28.45
CA SER A 143 -9.95 32.97 -29.86
C SER A 143 -11.05 31.95 -30.10
N LYS A 144 -10.92 30.73 -29.53
CA LYS A 144 -11.93 29.68 -29.63
C LYS A 144 -13.25 30.06 -28.95
N ILE A 145 -13.21 30.67 -27.76
CA ILE A 145 -14.41 31.20 -27.10
C ILE A 145 -15.10 32.24 -27.98
N SER A 146 -14.34 33.19 -28.58
CA SER A 146 -14.90 34.19 -29.48
C SER A 146 -15.57 33.57 -30.72
N ASP A 147 -14.97 32.49 -31.27
CA ASP A 147 -15.56 31.80 -32.43
C ASP A 147 -16.85 31.04 -32.03
N LEU A 148 -16.85 30.39 -30.86
CA LEU A 148 -18.06 29.75 -30.31
C LEU A 148 -19.17 30.76 -30.03
N ASP A 149 -18.86 31.93 -29.49
CA ASP A 149 -19.81 33.01 -29.26
C ASP A 149 -20.40 33.52 -30.58
N LYS A 150 -19.60 33.65 -31.66
CA LYS A 150 -20.09 33.98 -33.01
C LYS A 150 -21.04 32.92 -33.53
N MET A 151 -20.68 31.63 -33.41
CA MET A 151 -21.55 30.53 -33.82
C MET A 151 -22.87 30.53 -33.02
N LYS A 152 -22.82 30.82 -31.73
CA LYS A 152 -24.01 30.96 -30.88
C LYS A 152 -24.92 32.06 -31.39
N ILE A 153 -24.38 33.25 -31.73
CA ILE A 153 -25.12 34.38 -32.29
C ILE A 153 -25.73 34.01 -33.66
N GLU A 154 -25.02 33.27 -34.51
CA GLU A 154 -25.53 32.83 -35.81
C GLU A 154 -26.68 31.83 -35.66
N GLU A 155 -26.60 30.86 -34.76
CA GLU A 155 -27.68 29.92 -34.48
C GLU A 155 -28.89 30.60 -33.83
N GLN A 156 -28.71 31.57 -32.94
CA GLN A 156 -29.78 32.41 -32.41
C GLN A 156 -30.51 33.16 -33.52
N LYS A 157 -29.76 33.80 -34.45
CA LYS A 157 -30.37 34.49 -35.62
C LYS A 157 -31.11 33.50 -36.52
N ARG A 158 -30.62 32.26 -36.67
CA ARG A 158 -31.28 31.21 -37.46
C ARG A 158 -32.58 30.74 -36.78
N ALA A 159 -32.57 30.52 -35.45
CA ALA A 159 -33.73 30.14 -34.67
C ALA A 159 -34.86 31.18 -34.81
N VAL A 160 -34.54 32.47 -34.62
CA VAL A 160 -35.49 33.58 -34.78
C VAL A 160 -36.10 33.63 -36.20
N ARG A 161 -35.26 33.47 -37.24
CA ARG A 161 -35.77 33.43 -38.64
C ARG A 161 -36.68 32.25 -38.91
N SER A 162 -36.53 31.15 -38.16
CA SER A 162 -37.31 29.93 -38.28
C SER A 162 -38.52 29.92 -37.33
N GLY A 163 -38.78 31.01 -36.59
CA GLY A 163 -39.91 31.14 -35.66
C GLY A 163 -39.72 30.42 -34.32
N TYR A 164 -38.51 30.03 -33.96
CA TYR A 164 -38.17 29.44 -32.66
C TYR A 164 -37.65 30.51 -31.69
N ASP A 165 -37.72 30.19 -30.40
CA ASP A 165 -37.20 31.05 -29.35
C ASP A 165 -35.65 31.18 -29.45
N MET A 166 -35.09 32.34 -29.08
CA MET A 166 -33.66 32.62 -29.06
C MET A 166 -32.88 31.70 -28.11
N ASP A 167 -33.56 31.13 -27.12
CA ASP A 167 -32.94 30.26 -26.11
C ASP A 167 -32.78 28.80 -26.59
N VAL A 168 -33.34 28.46 -27.75
CA VAL A 168 -33.18 27.12 -28.36
C VAL A 168 -31.83 27.06 -29.10
N LEU A 169 -30.81 26.68 -28.37
CA LEU A 169 -29.47 26.47 -28.88
C LEU A 169 -29.12 24.99 -28.93
N PRO A 170 -28.30 24.54 -29.91
CA PRO A 170 -27.76 23.19 -29.87
C PRO A 170 -27.01 22.96 -28.55
N SER A 171 -27.33 21.85 -27.85
CA SER A 171 -26.74 21.49 -26.56
C SER A 171 -25.20 21.46 -26.60
N ASP A 172 -24.66 20.96 -27.71
CA ASP A 172 -23.21 20.84 -27.90
C ASP A 172 -22.52 22.20 -27.91
N LEU A 173 -23.14 23.23 -28.50
CA LEU A 173 -22.57 24.57 -28.56
C LEU A 173 -22.53 25.26 -27.18
N VAL A 174 -23.52 24.97 -26.34
CA VAL A 174 -23.58 25.47 -24.97
C VAL A 174 -22.50 24.81 -24.15
N THR A 175 -22.44 23.48 -24.19
CA THR A 175 -21.46 22.66 -23.46
C THR A 175 -20.02 23.03 -23.82
N TYR A 176 -19.70 23.10 -25.12
CA TYR A 176 -18.35 23.50 -25.56
C TYR A 176 -17.95 24.92 -25.13
N GLY A 177 -18.94 25.84 -25.10
CA GLY A 177 -18.74 27.20 -24.61
C GLY A 177 -18.40 27.24 -23.12
N GLU A 178 -19.08 26.45 -22.30
CA GLU A 178 -18.80 26.33 -20.86
C GLU A 178 -17.46 25.64 -20.58
N GLU A 179 -17.17 24.53 -21.26
CA GLU A 179 -15.89 23.83 -21.15
C GLU A 179 -14.70 24.73 -21.51
N ALA A 180 -14.83 25.53 -22.60
CA ALA A 180 -13.78 26.46 -22.99
C ALA A 180 -13.55 27.59 -21.97
N LYS A 181 -14.60 28.06 -21.30
CA LYS A 181 -14.50 29.05 -20.22
C LYS A 181 -13.86 28.46 -18.97
N ASN A 182 -14.26 27.26 -18.57
CA ASN A 182 -13.68 26.53 -17.44
C ASN A 182 -12.18 26.28 -17.68
N LEU A 183 -11.80 25.84 -18.89
CA LEU A 183 -10.41 25.66 -19.28
C LEU A 183 -9.62 26.98 -19.20
N LEU A 184 -10.20 28.11 -19.61
CA LEU A 184 -9.57 29.42 -19.49
C LEU A 184 -9.34 29.81 -18.03
N GLU A 185 -10.32 29.53 -17.15
CA GLU A 185 -10.20 29.77 -15.72
C GLU A 185 -9.11 28.91 -15.09
N ASP A 186 -9.04 27.62 -15.43
CA ASP A 186 -8.01 26.70 -14.95
C ASP A 186 -6.60 27.18 -15.35
N LEU A 187 -6.43 27.64 -16.59
CA LEU A 187 -5.16 28.19 -17.07
C LEU A 187 -4.78 29.51 -16.40
N GLN A 188 -5.73 30.30 -15.92
CA GLN A 188 -5.48 31.60 -15.30
C GLN A 188 -5.35 31.54 -13.78
N SER A 189 -6.10 30.64 -13.10
CA SER A 189 -6.24 30.63 -11.64
C SER A 189 -5.59 29.43 -10.94
N ARG A 190 -5.48 28.26 -11.59
CA ARG A 190 -5.07 27.01 -10.96
C ARG A 190 -3.63 26.58 -11.26
N ASN A 191 -2.80 27.45 -11.83
CA ASN A 191 -1.42 27.13 -12.22
C ASN A 191 -1.30 25.96 -13.23
N GLU A 192 -2.40 25.64 -13.94
CA GLU A 192 -2.42 24.65 -15.02
C GLU A 192 -1.70 25.22 -16.25
N ARG A 193 -1.07 24.31 -17.00
CA ARG A 193 -0.46 24.63 -18.31
C ARG A 193 -1.14 23.81 -19.39
N MET A 194 -1.04 24.27 -20.63
CA MET A 194 -1.61 23.58 -21.78
C MET A 194 -0.50 22.89 -22.58
N PHE A 195 -0.79 21.67 -22.99
CA PHE A 195 0.05 20.84 -23.86
C PHE A 195 -0.73 20.43 -25.10
N LEU A 196 -0.06 20.30 -26.24
CA LEU A 196 -0.58 19.64 -27.43
C LEU A 196 -0.15 18.18 -27.40
N VAL A 197 -1.10 17.27 -27.36
CA VAL A 197 -0.86 15.84 -27.19
C VAL A 197 -1.35 15.08 -28.43
N THR A 198 -0.48 14.21 -28.96
CA THR A 198 -0.79 13.22 -30.00
C THR A 198 -0.51 11.83 -29.43
N VAL A 199 -1.51 10.95 -29.43
CA VAL A 199 -1.33 9.56 -29.02
C VAL A 199 -1.45 8.66 -30.25
N LEU A 200 -0.39 7.93 -30.56
CA LEU A 200 -0.31 6.99 -31.67
C LEU A 200 -0.17 5.57 -31.14
N VAL A 201 -0.89 4.64 -31.74
CA VAL A 201 -0.83 3.22 -31.43
C VAL A 201 -0.43 2.47 -32.68
N MET A 202 0.75 1.84 -32.66
CA MET A 202 1.25 1.00 -33.71
C MET A 202 1.03 -0.47 -33.36
N ASN A 203 0.23 -1.15 -34.16
CA ASN A 203 0.04 -2.60 -34.10
C ASN A 203 0.85 -3.28 -35.16
N THR A 204 1.47 -4.41 -34.83
CA THR A 204 2.26 -5.19 -35.78
C THR A 204 1.91 -6.67 -35.70
N ALA A 205 1.98 -7.38 -36.83
CA ALA A 205 1.77 -8.83 -36.91
C ALA A 205 2.40 -9.44 -38.16
N LYS A 206 2.67 -10.76 -38.15
CA LYS A 206 3.18 -11.50 -39.32
C LYS A 206 2.09 -11.79 -40.34
N LYS A 207 0.82 -11.85 -39.96
CA LYS A 207 -0.32 -12.16 -40.83
C LYS A 207 -1.35 -11.03 -40.77
N ARG A 208 -1.98 -10.73 -41.91
CA ARG A 208 -2.99 -9.68 -42.04
C ARG A 208 -4.15 -9.87 -41.08
N GLN A 209 -4.72 -11.07 -41.04
CA GLN A 209 -5.86 -11.36 -40.15
C GLN A 209 -5.52 -11.12 -38.69
N LYS A 210 -4.31 -11.47 -38.24
CA LYS A 210 -3.87 -11.20 -36.88
C LYS A 210 -3.72 -9.70 -36.62
N LEU A 211 -3.18 -8.94 -37.58
CA LEU A 211 -3.09 -7.48 -37.48
C LEU A 211 -4.48 -6.83 -37.33
N ASP A 212 -5.43 -7.26 -38.15
CA ASP A 212 -6.80 -6.72 -38.10
C ASP A 212 -7.50 -7.05 -36.75
N ASN A 213 -7.28 -8.27 -36.21
CA ASN A 213 -7.79 -8.65 -34.89
C ASN A 213 -7.17 -7.81 -33.77
N ASN A 214 -5.85 -7.56 -33.81
CA ASN A 214 -5.16 -6.74 -32.83
C ASN A 214 -5.70 -5.30 -32.85
N ILE A 215 -5.88 -4.73 -34.04
CA ILE A 215 -6.46 -3.38 -34.19
C ILE A 215 -7.87 -3.34 -33.61
N PHE A 216 -8.70 -4.35 -33.90
CA PHE A 216 -10.05 -4.44 -33.38
C PHE A 216 -10.08 -4.53 -31.83
N GLN A 217 -9.21 -5.33 -31.24
CA GLN A 217 -9.06 -5.45 -29.78
C GLN A 217 -8.70 -4.11 -29.15
N VAL A 218 -7.71 -3.41 -29.70
CA VAL A 218 -7.25 -2.11 -29.19
C VAL A 218 -8.30 -1.03 -29.38
N GLN A 219 -9.08 -1.08 -30.47
CA GLN A 219 -10.26 -0.22 -30.68
C GLN A 219 -11.31 -0.44 -29.58
N GLY A 220 -11.57 -1.70 -29.21
CA GLY A 220 -12.49 -2.04 -28.12
C GLY A 220 -12.04 -1.47 -26.78
N ILE A 221 -10.74 -1.51 -26.47
CA ILE A 221 -10.18 -0.88 -25.28
C ILE A 221 -10.40 0.65 -25.33
N ALA A 222 -10.10 1.31 -26.43
CA ALA A 222 -10.31 2.75 -26.55
C ALA A 222 -11.79 3.14 -26.34
N GLN A 223 -12.72 2.38 -26.92
CA GLN A 223 -14.18 2.61 -26.77
C GLN A 223 -14.64 2.49 -25.32
N LYS A 224 -14.10 1.56 -24.54
CA LYS A 224 -14.38 1.39 -23.10
C LYS A 224 -14.14 2.69 -22.31
N TYR A 225 -13.21 3.52 -22.78
CA TYR A 225 -12.84 4.79 -22.15
C TYR A 225 -13.36 6.02 -22.91
N ASN A 226 -14.44 5.88 -23.68
CA ASN A 226 -15.00 6.96 -24.52
C ASN A 226 -13.97 7.63 -25.42
N CYS A 227 -13.06 6.83 -25.97
CA CYS A 227 -12.09 7.24 -26.96
C CYS A 227 -12.33 6.47 -28.27
N SER A 228 -11.87 6.99 -29.39
CA SER A 228 -11.94 6.34 -30.70
C SER A 228 -10.54 6.17 -31.27
N LEU A 229 -10.15 4.95 -31.59
CA LEU A 229 -8.90 4.67 -32.28
C LEU A 229 -9.14 4.61 -33.78
N LYS A 230 -8.56 5.54 -34.54
CA LYS A 230 -8.74 5.64 -36.00
C LYS A 230 -7.43 5.38 -36.72
N GLN A 231 -7.46 4.48 -37.73
CA GLN A 231 -6.29 4.25 -38.57
C GLN A 231 -5.98 5.51 -39.40
N LEU A 232 -4.70 5.77 -39.61
CA LEU A 232 -4.22 6.89 -40.42
C LEU A 232 -4.22 6.47 -41.90
N ASP A 233 -5.08 7.11 -42.71
CA ASP A 233 -5.16 6.86 -44.15
C ASP A 233 -4.10 7.65 -44.91
N TYR A 234 -3.34 6.98 -45.76
CA TYR A 234 -2.28 7.56 -46.62
C TYR A 234 -1.13 8.27 -45.85
N GLN A 235 -1.10 8.13 -44.53
CA GLN A 235 -0.09 8.75 -43.67
C GLN A 235 0.78 7.72 -42.92
N GLN A 236 0.77 6.46 -43.30
CA GLN A 236 1.42 5.38 -42.59
C GLN A 236 2.95 5.55 -42.49
N GLU A 237 3.60 6.14 -43.48
CA GLU A 237 5.03 6.47 -43.44
C GLU A 237 5.33 7.56 -42.38
N ALA A 238 4.61 8.67 -42.45
CA ALA A 238 4.75 9.75 -41.47
C ALA A 238 4.41 9.28 -40.03
N ALA A 239 3.42 8.39 -39.93
CA ALA A 239 2.99 7.79 -38.66
C ALA A 239 4.06 6.85 -38.09
N LEU A 240 4.64 5.96 -38.89
CA LEU A 240 5.76 5.11 -38.50
C LEU A 240 6.95 5.97 -38.01
N MET A 241 7.30 7.02 -38.75
CA MET A 241 8.38 7.93 -38.35
C MET A 241 8.10 8.64 -37.02
N SER A 242 6.84 8.90 -36.73
CA SER A 242 6.41 9.47 -35.44
C SER A 242 6.41 8.43 -34.30
N CYS A 243 6.25 7.13 -34.60
CA CYS A 243 6.33 6.05 -33.62
C CYS A 243 7.76 5.67 -33.23
N ILE A 244 8.76 6.18 -33.92
CA ILE A 244 10.16 5.92 -33.60
C ILE A 244 10.62 6.93 -32.53
N PRO A 245 11.40 6.51 -31.49
CA PRO A 245 11.81 7.38 -30.39
C PRO A 245 12.89 8.40 -30.79
N LEU A 246 12.60 9.22 -31.82
CA LEU A 246 13.47 10.28 -32.33
C LEU A 246 13.08 11.69 -31.82
N GLY A 247 11.94 11.81 -31.07
CA GLY A 247 11.44 13.10 -30.60
C GLY A 247 10.80 13.96 -31.69
N VAL A 248 10.36 13.36 -32.78
CA VAL A 248 9.75 14.04 -33.96
C VAL A 248 8.33 13.52 -34.15
N ASN A 249 7.34 14.43 -34.14
CA ASN A 249 5.98 14.13 -34.55
C ASN A 249 5.71 14.71 -35.95
N ARG A 250 5.32 13.86 -36.91
CA ARG A 250 4.94 14.25 -38.28
C ARG A 250 3.42 14.19 -38.49
N ILE A 251 2.65 13.89 -37.43
CA ILE A 251 1.20 13.81 -37.48
C ILE A 251 0.64 15.09 -36.84
N GLU A 252 -0.09 15.85 -37.62
CA GLU A 252 -0.64 17.15 -37.21
C GLU A 252 -1.91 17.05 -36.35
N ILE A 253 -2.38 15.83 -36.05
CA ILE A 253 -3.55 15.59 -35.21
C ILE A 253 -3.14 15.75 -33.75
N GLN A 254 -3.52 16.86 -33.15
CA GLN A 254 -3.16 17.22 -31.78
C GLN A 254 -4.41 17.60 -30.97
N ARG A 255 -4.44 17.22 -29.70
CA ARG A 255 -5.45 17.68 -28.72
C ARG A 255 -4.78 18.53 -27.64
N GLY A 256 -5.40 19.68 -27.34
CA GLY A 256 -4.99 20.48 -26.17
C GLY A 256 -5.46 19.81 -24.89
N LEU A 257 -4.56 19.56 -23.96
CA LEU A 257 -4.81 19.00 -22.63
C LEU A 257 -4.12 19.86 -21.57
N THR A 258 -4.69 19.92 -20.38
CA THR A 258 -4.09 20.59 -19.22
C THR A 258 -2.99 19.72 -18.59
N THR A 259 -2.23 20.27 -17.63
CA THR A 259 -1.20 19.54 -16.87
C THR A 259 -1.80 18.29 -16.22
N SER A 260 -2.91 18.44 -15.50
CA SER A 260 -3.60 17.32 -14.81
C SER A 260 -4.08 16.25 -15.79
N SER A 261 -4.71 16.64 -16.90
CA SER A 261 -5.16 15.70 -17.94
C SER A 261 -4.00 15.02 -18.67
N THR A 262 -2.87 15.71 -18.85
CA THR A 262 -1.67 15.14 -19.50
C THR A 262 -0.93 14.17 -18.56
N ALA A 263 -0.95 14.42 -17.25
CA ALA A 263 -0.32 13.57 -16.24
C ALA A 263 -0.91 12.15 -16.20
N ILE A 264 -2.14 11.97 -16.65
CA ILE A 264 -2.79 10.64 -16.76
C ILE A 264 -2.04 9.71 -17.74
N PHE A 265 -1.34 10.27 -18.74
CA PHE A 265 -0.53 9.48 -19.68
C PHE A 265 0.85 9.08 -19.13
N VAL A 266 1.09 9.19 -17.84
CA VAL A 266 2.30 8.63 -17.22
C VAL A 266 2.21 7.10 -17.30
N PRO A 267 3.17 6.42 -17.99
CA PRO A 267 3.07 4.98 -18.23
C PRO A 267 3.37 4.13 -17.00
N PHE A 268 3.69 4.75 -15.87
CA PHE A 268 4.03 4.07 -14.61
C PHE A 268 2.76 3.88 -13.78
N THR A 269 1.91 2.98 -14.23
CA THR A 269 0.63 2.65 -13.57
C THR A 269 0.78 1.58 -12.50
N THR A 270 1.92 0.89 -12.45
CA THR A 270 2.22 -0.16 -11.50
C THR A 270 3.41 0.22 -10.64
N GLN A 271 3.26 0.07 -9.35
CA GLN A 271 4.34 0.18 -8.38
C GLN A 271 4.68 -1.22 -7.90
N GLU A 272 5.96 -1.59 -7.91
CA GLU A 272 6.41 -2.92 -7.55
C GLU A 272 7.09 -2.91 -6.17
N LEU A 273 6.84 -3.95 -5.40
CA LEU A 273 7.50 -4.20 -4.13
C LEU A 273 8.13 -5.60 -4.16
N PHE A 274 9.38 -5.65 -4.57
CA PHE A 274 10.17 -6.87 -4.56
C PHE A 274 11.50 -6.61 -3.86
N GLN A 275 11.66 -7.19 -2.68
CA GLN A 275 12.87 -7.09 -1.87
C GLN A 275 13.48 -8.48 -1.70
N GLU A 276 14.79 -8.53 -1.61
CA GLU A 276 15.57 -9.75 -1.36
C GLU A 276 15.91 -9.90 0.12
N GLY A 277 16.37 -11.08 0.52
CA GLY A 277 16.77 -11.41 1.89
C GLY A 277 15.62 -11.98 2.71
N GLU A 278 15.36 -11.43 3.90
CA GLU A 278 14.29 -11.87 4.81
C GLU A 278 12.90 -11.32 4.43
N ALA A 279 12.69 -10.97 3.16
CA ALA A 279 11.42 -10.49 2.68
C ALA A 279 10.35 -11.59 2.69
N LEU A 280 9.18 -11.25 3.23
CA LEU A 280 8.03 -12.15 3.28
C LEU A 280 7.10 -11.91 2.09
N TYR A 281 6.41 -12.95 1.65
CA TYR A 281 5.45 -12.88 0.56
C TYR A 281 4.08 -12.43 1.08
N TYR A 282 3.46 -11.45 0.40
CA TYR A 282 2.17 -10.86 0.76
C TYR A 282 1.10 -10.95 -0.33
N GLY A 283 1.35 -11.65 -1.42
CA GLY A 283 0.42 -11.83 -2.53
C GLY A 283 1.02 -11.44 -3.86
N LEU A 284 0.18 -11.38 -4.89
CA LEU A 284 0.51 -10.83 -6.20
C LEU A 284 -0.03 -9.42 -6.31
N ASN A 285 0.71 -8.53 -6.96
CA ASN A 285 0.21 -7.22 -7.34
C ASN A 285 -0.98 -7.38 -8.27
N ALA A 286 -2.14 -6.83 -7.91
CA ALA A 286 -3.37 -6.98 -8.71
C ALA A 286 -3.29 -6.34 -10.11
N LEU A 287 -2.31 -5.46 -10.35
CA LEU A 287 -2.11 -4.78 -11.63
C LEU A 287 -1.10 -5.48 -12.53
N SER A 288 0.03 -5.94 -11.98
CA SER A 288 1.14 -6.50 -12.76
C SER A 288 1.27 -8.02 -12.64
N ASN A 289 0.54 -8.67 -11.72
CA ASN A 289 0.70 -10.07 -11.33
C ASN A 289 2.11 -10.44 -10.82
N ASN A 290 2.96 -9.47 -10.51
CA ASN A 290 4.25 -9.71 -9.90
C ASN A 290 4.13 -10.01 -8.40
N MET A 291 5.06 -10.82 -7.87
CA MET A 291 5.08 -11.14 -6.44
C MET A 291 5.38 -9.90 -5.60
N ILE A 292 4.63 -9.72 -4.53
CA ILE A 292 4.89 -8.72 -3.50
C ILE A 292 5.73 -9.39 -2.40
N MET A 293 6.98 -8.96 -2.30
CA MET A 293 7.96 -9.46 -1.34
C MET A 293 8.53 -8.28 -0.57
N VAL A 294 8.25 -8.19 0.73
CA VAL A 294 8.73 -7.06 1.56
C VAL A 294 9.25 -7.52 2.93
N ASP A 295 10.25 -6.81 3.41
CA ASP A 295 10.80 -6.96 4.75
C ASP A 295 10.40 -5.74 5.61
N ARG A 296 9.54 -5.98 6.60
CA ARG A 296 9.06 -4.94 7.51
C ARG A 296 10.17 -4.30 8.35
N LYS A 297 11.29 -5.00 8.58
CA LYS A 297 12.46 -4.48 9.32
C LYS A 297 13.12 -3.28 8.61
N ARG A 298 12.88 -3.12 7.30
CA ARG A 298 13.39 -1.98 6.51
C ARG A 298 12.55 -0.71 6.63
N LEU A 299 11.37 -0.81 7.22
CA LEU A 299 10.51 0.35 7.49
C LEU A 299 11.03 1.17 8.67
N LYS A 300 10.71 2.45 8.67
CA LYS A 300 10.98 3.33 9.82
C LYS A 300 10.18 2.88 11.05
N ASN A 301 8.92 2.48 10.85
CA ASN A 301 8.03 1.94 11.85
C ASN A 301 7.56 0.56 11.37
N PRO A 302 8.20 -0.54 11.79
CA PRO A 302 7.86 -1.89 11.34
C PRO A 302 6.52 -2.40 11.89
N ASN A 303 5.88 -1.63 12.77
CA ASN A 303 4.57 -1.94 13.35
C ASN A 303 3.52 -2.08 12.25
N GLY A 304 2.58 -2.98 12.42
CA GLY A 304 1.60 -3.29 11.41
C GLY A 304 0.17 -3.43 11.91
N LEU A 305 -0.76 -3.25 10.97
CA LEU A 305 -2.19 -3.47 11.17
C LEU A 305 -2.73 -4.39 10.08
N ILE A 306 -3.56 -5.35 10.45
CA ILE A 306 -4.32 -6.21 9.54
C ILE A 306 -5.79 -5.87 9.74
N LEU A 307 -6.39 -5.24 8.74
CA LEU A 307 -7.73 -4.66 8.82
C LEU A 307 -8.68 -5.34 7.84
N GLY A 308 -9.92 -5.61 8.26
CA GLY A 308 -10.93 -6.17 7.36
C GLY A 308 -12.19 -6.62 8.08
N THR A 309 -13.29 -6.74 7.35
CA THR A 309 -14.56 -7.27 7.85
C THR A 309 -14.47 -8.75 8.25
N PRO A 310 -15.41 -9.27 9.03
CA PRO A 310 -15.53 -10.71 9.25
C PRO A 310 -15.60 -11.48 7.93
N GLY A 311 -14.89 -12.60 7.81
CA GLY A 311 -14.85 -13.41 6.59
C GLY A 311 -13.99 -12.85 5.44
N SER A 312 -13.29 -11.73 5.60
CA SER A 312 -12.38 -11.18 4.59
C SER A 312 -11.02 -11.89 4.48
N GLY A 313 -10.70 -12.81 5.41
CA GLY A 313 -9.45 -13.55 5.44
C GLY A 313 -8.36 -13.00 6.37
N LYS A 314 -8.68 -12.13 7.34
CA LYS A 314 -7.70 -11.54 8.28
C LYS A 314 -6.84 -12.56 9.02
N SER A 315 -7.48 -13.48 9.76
CA SER A 315 -6.79 -14.51 10.53
C SER A 315 -5.98 -15.44 9.63
N PHE A 316 -6.48 -15.72 8.41
CA PHE A 316 -5.76 -16.50 7.42
C PHE A 316 -4.49 -15.78 6.95
N SER A 317 -4.57 -14.50 6.62
CA SER A 317 -3.42 -13.68 6.20
C SER A 317 -2.38 -13.54 7.32
N ALA A 318 -2.83 -13.37 8.57
CA ALA A 318 -1.94 -13.36 9.74
C ALA A 318 -1.23 -14.71 9.92
N LYS A 319 -1.95 -15.84 9.84
CA LYS A 319 -1.37 -17.19 9.92
C LYS A 319 -0.36 -17.43 8.80
N ARG A 320 -0.62 -16.91 7.60
CA ARG A 320 0.32 -16.98 6.48
C ARG A 320 1.59 -16.18 6.74
N GLU A 321 1.48 -14.95 7.22
CA GLU A 321 2.65 -14.14 7.60
C GLU A 321 3.46 -14.83 8.70
N ILE A 322 2.80 -15.38 9.73
CA ILE A 322 3.42 -16.15 10.81
C ILE A 322 4.21 -17.34 10.26
N THR A 323 3.60 -18.12 9.35
CA THR A 323 4.26 -19.26 8.73
C THR A 323 5.48 -18.87 7.92
N ASN A 324 5.33 -17.84 7.06
CA ASN A 324 6.45 -17.33 6.26
C ASN A 324 7.58 -16.79 7.14
N CYS A 325 7.23 -16.04 8.19
CA CYS A 325 8.21 -15.54 9.16
C CYS A 325 8.97 -16.68 9.84
N PHE A 326 8.25 -17.70 10.31
CA PHE A 326 8.85 -18.87 10.97
C PHE A 326 9.82 -19.63 10.05
N LEU A 327 9.51 -19.72 8.75
CA LEU A 327 10.33 -20.45 7.78
C LEU A 327 11.51 -19.65 7.24
N ILE A 328 11.40 -18.32 7.15
CA ILE A 328 12.38 -17.48 6.45
C ILE A 328 13.32 -16.75 7.42
N THR A 329 12.83 -16.39 8.61
CA THR A 329 13.60 -15.59 9.59
C THR A 329 13.92 -16.39 10.84
N GLU A 330 14.75 -15.83 11.72
CA GLU A 330 15.04 -16.36 13.06
C GLU A 330 14.25 -15.61 14.17
N ASP A 331 13.28 -14.76 13.79
CA ASP A 331 12.51 -13.97 14.73
C ASP A 331 11.72 -14.84 15.71
N ASP A 332 11.56 -14.38 16.94
CA ASP A 332 10.58 -14.96 17.87
C ASP A 332 9.18 -14.49 17.49
N ILE A 333 8.21 -15.36 17.67
CA ILE A 333 6.82 -15.11 17.31
C ILE A 333 5.93 -15.34 18.52
N ILE A 334 5.22 -14.31 18.95
CA ILE A 334 4.27 -14.39 20.06
C ILE A 334 2.89 -13.98 19.58
N ILE A 335 1.89 -14.78 19.92
CA ILE A 335 0.51 -14.61 19.47
C ILE A 335 -0.41 -14.48 20.69
N CYS A 336 -1.20 -13.43 20.74
CA CYS A 336 -2.32 -13.28 21.66
C CYS A 336 -3.61 -13.67 20.95
N ASP A 337 -4.21 -14.79 21.35
CA ASP A 337 -5.32 -15.46 20.68
C ASP A 337 -6.58 -15.52 21.56
N PRO A 338 -7.46 -14.50 21.48
CA PRO A 338 -8.69 -14.49 22.26
C PRO A 338 -9.82 -15.37 21.72
N GLU A 339 -9.66 -15.97 20.54
CA GLU A 339 -10.68 -16.81 19.90
C GLU A 339 -10.24 -18.27 19.67
N ALA A 340 -9.01 -18.64 20.07
CA ALA A 340 -8.40 -19.97 19.91
C ALA A 340 -8.31 -20.45 18.44
N GLU A 341 -7.93 -19.52 17.54
CA GLU A 341 -7.83 -19.81 16.12
C GLU A 341 -6.42 -20.24 15.68
N TYR A 342 -5.37 -19.92 16.43
CA TYR A 342 -3.97 -20.12 16.04
C TYR A 342 -3.34 -21.40 16.56
N SER A 343 -3.93 -22.05 17.55
CA SER A 343 -3.39 -23.25 18.20
C SER A 343 -3.02 -24.38 17.22
N PRO A 344 -3.84 -24.73 16.19
CA PRO A 344 -3.48 -25.78 15.24
C PRO A 344 -2.21 -25.44 14.44
N LEU A 345 -2.05 -24.18 14.02
CA LEU A 345 -0.86 -23.73 13.29
C LEU A 345 0.39 -23.80 14.17
N VAL A 346 0.29 -23.31 15.41
CA VAL A 346 1.42 -23.27 16.35
C VAL A 346 1.89 -24.69 16.67
N GLN A 347 0.97 -25.64 16.88
CA GLN A 347 1.29 -27.05 17.09
C GLN A 347 1.96 -27.67 15.86
N ALA A 348 1.47 -27.37 14.64
CA ALA A 348 2.08 -27.86 13.39
C ALA A 348 3.50 -27.33 13.18
N LEU A 349 3.83 -26.16 13.72
CA LEU A 349 5.17 -25.55 13.71
C LEU A 349 6.01 -25.95 14.92
N HIS A 350 5.57 -26.96 15.72
CA HIS A 350 6.22 -27.38 16.96
C HIS A 350 6.41 -26.27 17.99
N GLY A 351 5.49 -25.30 18.00
CA GLY A 351 5.45 -24.20 18.95
C GLY A 351 4.73 -24.58 20.24
N GLN A 352 4.69 -23.62 21.15
CA GLN A 352 4.05 -23.76 22.44
C GLN A 352 2.71 -23.04 22.48
N VAL A 353 1.66 -23.73 22.94
CA VAL A 353 0.36 -23.12 23.24
C VAL A 353 0.20 -23.07 24.74
N VAL A 354 0.05 -21.86 25.28
CA VAL A 354 -0.20 -21.60 26.71
C VAL A 354 -1.68 -21.27 26.86
N LYS A 355 -2.42 -22.16 27.52
CA LYS A 355 -3.86 -21.97 27.73
C LYS A 355 -4.11 -21.30 29.07
N VAL A 356 -4.50 -20.03 29.05
CA VAL A 356 -4.84 -19.25 30.26
C VAL A 356 -6.34 -19.28 30.45
N SER A 357 -6.80 -20.02 31.46
CA SER A 357 -8.23 -20.14 31.76
C SER A 357 -8.46 -20.43 33.26
N PRO A 358 -9.67 -20.21 33.79
CA PRO A 358 -9.99 -20.50 35.20
C PRO A 358 -9.84 -21.98 35.61
N VAL A 359 -9.77 -22.89 34.62
CA VAL A 359 -9.66 -24.33 34.85
C VAL A 359 -8.31 -24.89 34.39
N SER A 360 -7.40 -24.06 33.92
CA SER A 360 -6.05 -24.45 33.50
C SER A 360 -5.08 -24.44 34.68
N ASP A 361 -4.09 -25.36 34.61
CA ASP A 361 -2.96 -25.38 35.54
C ASP A 361 -1.79 -24.50 35.06
N GLN A 362 -2.01 -23.71 34.02
CA GLN A 362 -1.00 -22.81 33.42
C GLN A 362 -1.27 -21.36 33.87
N TYR A 363 -0.30 -20.77 34.53
CA TYR A 363 -0.42 -19.44 35.12
C TYR A 363 0.65 -18.49 34.62
N ILE A 364 0.28 -17.22 34.52
CA ILE A 364 1.16 -16.11 34.19
C ILE A 364 0.99 -15.03 35.26
N ASN A 365 2.09 -14.68 35.89
CA ASN A 365 2.12 -13.66 36.95
C ASN A 365 2.20 -12.26 36.33
N PRO A 366 1.20 -11.38 36.52
CA PRO A 366 1.28 -9.99 36.09
C PRO A 366 2.37 -9.19 36.81
N MET A 367 2.84 -9.69 37.94
CA MET A 367 3.89 -9.05 38.74
C MET A 367 5.31 -9.46 38.30
N ASP A 368 5.49 -10.33 37.30
CA ASP A 368 6.82 -10.72 36.81
C ASP A 368 7.63 -9.50 36.37
N LEU A 369 8.84 -9.36 36.91
CA LEU A 369 9.76 -8.26 36.63
C LEU A 369 11.03 -8.79 36.00
N ASN A 370 11.35 -8.34 34.78
CA ASN A 370 12.62 -8.58 34.12
C ASN A 370 13.62 -7.47 34.49
N LEU A 371 14.81 -7.85 34.96
CA LEU A 371 15.86 -6.90 35.31
C LEU A 371 16.88 -6.65 34.17
N ASN A 372 16.73 -7.34 33.04
CA ASN A 372 17.62 -7.20 31.86
C ASN A 372 17.25 -5.99 30.99
N TYR A 373 17.24 -4.80 31.58
CA TYR A 373 17.01 -3.54 30.88
C TYR A 373 18.34 -2.82 30.58
N SER A 374 18.28 -1.83 29.66
CA SER A 374 19.41 -0.93 29.45
C SER A 374 19.60 0.01 30.65
N GLU A 375 20.82 0.56 30.79
CA GLU A 375 21.13 1.53 31.87
C GLU A 375 20.25 2.78 31.85
N GLU A 376 19.59 3.08 30.72
CA GLU A 376 18.72 4.27 30.56
C GLU A 376 17.29 4.06 31.04
N ASP A 377 16.83 2.81 31.22
CA ASP A 377 15.45 2.49 31.59
C ASP A 377 15.37 1.95 33.03
N ASN A 378 14.38 2.41 33.78
CA ASN A 378 14.09 1.88 35.12
C ASN A 378 12.99 0.78 35.03
N PRO A 379 13.36 -0.51 35.20
CA PRO A 379 12.40 -1.62 35.11
C PRO A 379 11.19 -1.48 36.04
N LEU A 380 11.44 -0.97 37.25
CA LEU A 380 10.39 -0.78 38.24
C LEU A 380 9.38 0.31 37.84
N SER A 381 9.84 1.39 37.21
CA SER A 381 8.93 2.43 36.71
C SER A 381 8.00 1.91 35.62
N LEU A 382 8.55 1.12 34.67
CA LEU A 382 7.75 0.50 33.60
C LEU A 382 6.74 -0.50 34.15
N LYS A 383 7.15 -1.28 35.16
CA LYS A 383 6.25 -2.20 35.84
C LYS A 383 5.18 -1.45 36.64
N ALA A 384 5.49 -0.33 37.26
CA ALA A 384 4.52 0.51 37.96
C ALA A 384 3.46 1.06 37.00
N ASP A 385 3.86 1.54 35.81
CA ASP A 385 2.92 1.99 34.75
C ASP A 385 2.02 0.85 34.27
N PHE A 386 2.56 -0.37 34.12
CA PHE A 386 1.77 -1.55 33.80
C PHE A 386 0.75 -1.86 34.91
N ILE A 387 1.18 -1.90 36.19
CA ILE A 387 0.30 -2.20 37.34
C ILE A 387 -0.77 -1.11 37.49
N LEU A 388 -0.45 0.16 37.24
CA LEU A 388 -1.44 1.23 37.18
C LEU A 388 -2.51 0.96 36.13
N SER A 389 -2.11 0.55 34.93
CA SER A 389 -3.04 0.19 33.84
C SER A 389 -3.89 -1.04 34.19
N LEU A 390 -3.29 -2.03 34.86
CA LEU A 390 -4.00 -3.21 35.36
C LEU A 390 -5.05 -2.85 36.43
N CYS A 391 -4.65 -2.05 37.40
CA CYS A 391 -5.57 -1.58 38.47
C CYS A 391 -6.71 -0.72 37.89
N GLU A 392 -6.43 0.09 36.86
CA GLU A 392 -7.46 0.88 36.19
C GLU A 392 -8.49 0.03 35.47
N LEU A 393 -8.06 -1.05 34.81
CA LEU A 393 -8.98 -2.04 34.21
C LEU A 393 -9.88 -2.73 35.25
N ILE A 394 -9.37 -2.93 36.47
CA ILE A 394 -10.06 -3.64 37.55
C ILE A 394 -11.00 -2.70 38.32
N VAL A 395 -10.54 -1.48 38.67
CA VAL A 395 -11.16 -0.58 39.62
C VAL A 395 -11.75 0.69 39.01
N GLY A 396 -11.12 1.19 37.93
CA GLY A 396 -11.27 2.58 37.46
C GLY A 396 -12.65 2.97 36.91
N GLY A 397 -13.50 2.02 36.53
CA GLY A 397 -14.82 2.32 35.98
C GLY A 397 -14.77 3.27 34.78
N LYS A 398 -15.78 4.17 34.64
CA LYS A 398 -15.86 5.11 33.50
C LYS A 398 -14.90 6.31 33.60
N ASN A 399 -14.47 6.66 34.81
CA ASN A 399 -13.69 7.87 35.08
C ASN A 399 -12.18 7.60 35.28
N GLY A 400 -11.76 6.34 35.19
CA GLY A 400 -10.39 5.93 35.51
C GLY A 400 -10.04 6.01 37.00
N LEU A 401 -8.75 5.85 37.32
CA LEU A 401 -8.23 5.99 38.70
C LEU A 401 -8.02 7.47 39.04
N GLU A 402 -8.39 7.82 40.27
CA GLU A 402 -8.15 9.16 40.82
C GLU A 402 -6.65 9.39 41.09
N PRO A 403 -6.16 10.64 41.08
CA PRO A 403 -4.74 10.93 41.31
C PRO A 403 -4.20 10.38 42.63
N VAL A 404 -5.03 10.36 43.71
CA VAL A 404 -4.67 9.79 45.00
C VAL A 404 -4.48 8.29 44.91
N GLU A 405 -5.37 7.60 44.20
CA GLU A 405 -5.29 6.16 43.98
C GLU A 405 -4.04 5.77 43.20
N LYS A 406 -3.69 6.54 42.14
CA LYS A 406 -2.45 6.34 41.35
C LYS A 406 -1.21 6.45 42.23
N THR A 407 -1.18 7.44 43.14
CA THR A 407 -0.07 7.63 44.09
C THR A 407 0.05 6.48 45.09
N ILE A 408 -1.06 5.98 45.58
CA ILE A 408 -1.09 4.84 46.53
C ILE A 408 -0.59 3.57 45.82
N ILE A 409 -1.06 3.29 44.58
CA ILE A 409 -0.63 2.12 43.81
C ILE A 409 0.87 2.20 43.54
N ASP A 410 1.40 3.32 43.02
CA ASP A 410 2.84 3.50 42.74
C ASP A 410 3.68 3.26 44.02
N ARG A 411 3.26 3.83 45.14
CA ARG A 411 3.92 3.61 46.44
C ARG A 411 3.93 2.13 46.85
N CYS A 412 2.79 1.44 46.76
CA CYS A 412 2.69 0.02 47.08
C CYS A 412 3.50 -0.87 46.12
N VAL A 413 3.51 -0.54 44.85
CA VAL A 413 4.33 -1.25 43.86
C VAL A 413 5.83 -1.15 44.19
N ARG A 414 6.31 0.03 44.57
CA ARG A 414 7.72 0.18 45.00
C ARG A 414 8.05 -0.63 46.24
N LEU A 415 7.14 -0.70 47.17
CA LEU A 415 7.32 -1.45 48.42
C LEU A 415 7.30 -2.96 48.19
N VAL A 416 6.40 -3.47 47.34
CA VAL A 416 6.25 -4.92 47.10
C VAL A 416 7.48 -5.54 46.46
N TYR A 417 8.21 -4.78 45.64
CA TYR A 417 9.41 -5.29 44.97
C TYR A 417 10.70 -5.14 45.79
N GLN A 418 10.69 -4.52 46.96
CA GLN A 418 11.92 -4.28 47.74
C GLN A 418 12.68 -5.57 48.08
N GLU A 419 11.96 -6.64 48.49
CA GLU A 419 12.59 -7.92 48.82
C GLU A 419 13.17 -8.61 47.58
N TYR A 420 12.46 -8.60 46.47
CA TYR A 420 12.93 -9.17 45.22
C TYR A 420 14.15 -8.41 44.66
N LEU A 421 14.15 -7.09 44.71
CA LEU A 421 15.26 -6.26 44.23
C LEU A 421 16.51 -6.38 45.09
N ALA A 422 16.36 -6.71 46.38
CA ALA A 422 17.49 -6.97 47.28
C ALA A 422 18.16 -8.34 47.01
N ASP A 423 17.35 -9.35 46.62
CA ASP A 423 17.81 -10.70 46.29
C ASP A 423 16.90 -11.31 45.22
N PRO A 424 17.26 -11.14 43.90
CA PRO A 424 16.38 -11.46 42.79
C PRO A 424 16.33 -12.96 42.51
N VAL A 425 15.65 -13.71 43.36
CA VAL A 425 15.33 -15.13 43.16
C VAL A 425 13.87 -15.33 42.82
N PRO A 426 13.52 -16.34 42.00
CA PRO A 426 12.13 -16.56 41.55
C PRO A 426 11.11 -16.69 42.68
N GLU A 427 11.51 -17.30 43.78
CA GLU A 427 10.66 -17.53 44.97
C GLU A 427 10.22 -16.22 45.68
N LYS A 428 10.98 -15.13 45.49
CA LYS A 428 10.69 -13.79 46.05
C LYS A 428 9.94 -12.89 45.06
N MET A 429 9.64 -13.36 43.86
CA MET A 429 8.83 -12.60 42.91
C MET A 429 7.44 -12.37 43.50
N PRO A 430 6.98 -11.12 43.68
CA PRO A 430 5.66 -10.87 44.22
C PRO A 430 4.54 -11.34 43.29
N ILE A 431 3.37 -11.62 43.89
CA ILE A 431 2.13 -11.90 43.17
C ILE A 431 1.07 -10.81 43.53
N LEU A 432 -0.11 -10.87 42.90
CA LEU A 432 -1.16 -9.88 43.17
C LEU A 432 -1.59 -9.84 44.66
N GLU A 433 -1.53 -10.97 45.36
CA GLU A 433 -1.83 -11.05 46.79
C GLU A 433 -0.89 -10.19 47.62
N ASP A 434 0.38 -10.09 47.26
CA ASP A 434 1.36 -9.27 47.98
C ASP A 434 1.00 -7.77 47.85
N LEU A 435 0.62 -7.35 46.64
CA LEU A 435 0.13 -5.98 46.42
C LEU A 435 -1.16 -5.70 47.18
N TYR A 436 -2.12 -6.64 47.12
CA TYR A 436 -3.37 -6.56 47.90
C TYR A 436 -3.13 -6.41 49.38
N ASN A 437 -2.25 -7.22 49.96
CA ASN A 437 -1.91 -7.18 51.37
C ASN A 437 -1.24 -5.85 51.77
N LEU A 438 -0.42 -5.26 50.89
CA LEU A 438 0.16 -3.94 51.13
C LEU A 438 -0.87 -2.83 51.05
N LEU A 439 -1.82 -2.88 50.14
CA LEU A 439 -2.92 -1.92 50.03
C LEU A 439 -3.80 -1.96 51.29
N ARG A 440 -4.09 -3.15 51.82
CA ARG A 440 -4.85 -3.30 53.07
C ARG A 440 -4.15 -2.74 54.31
N LYS A 441 -2.83 -2.61 54.28
CA LYS A 441 -2.04 -2.03 55.38
C LYS A 441 -2.00 -0.50 55.35
N GLN A 442 -2.45 0.13 54.25
CA GLN A 442 -2.49 1.58 54.14
C GLN A 442 -3.72 2.13 54.94
N GLU A 443 -3.57 3.31 55.52
CA GLU A 443 -4.61 3.93 56.34
C GLU A 443 -5.66 4.70 55.51
N GLU A 444 -5.33 5.05 54.25
CA GLU A 444 -6.18 5.87 53.38
C GLU A 444 -7.45 5.09 52.94
N PRO A 445 -8.64 5.72 52.96
CA PRO A 445 -9.88 5.10 52.52
C PRO A 445 -9.84 4.62 51.06
N GLU A 446 -9.13 5.34 50.22
CA GLU A 446 -8.93 5.00 48.80
C GLU A 446 -8.15 3.68 48.65
N ALA A 447 -7.15 3.45 49.50
CA ALA A 447 -6.42 2.18 49.53
C ALA A 447 -7.32 1.00 49.92
N GLN A 448 -8.23 1.19 50.87
CA GLN A 448 -9.19 0.14 51.25
C GLN A 448 -10.19 -0.14 50.12
N ARG A 449 -10.62 0.90 49.40
CA ARG A 449 -11.47 0.74 48.19
C ARG A 449 -10.75 -0.06 47.13
N LEU A 450 -9.48 0.28 46.82
CA LEU A 450 -8.64 -0.45 45.88
C LEU A 450 -8.48 -1.92 46.27
N ALA A 451 -8.14 -2.19 47.53
CA ALA A 451 -8.01 -3.54 48.07
C ALA A 451 -9.31 -4.34 47.93
N THR A 452 -10.45 -3.77 48.32
CA THR A 452 -11.75 -4.42 48.19
C THR A 452 -12.09 -4.76 46.74
N SER A 453 -11.75 -3.89 45.80
CA SER A 453 -11.98 -4.13 44.37
C SER A 453 -11.05 -5.20 43.79
N LEU A 454 -9.83 -5.34 44.31
CA LEU A 454 -8.89 -6.37 43.93
C LEU A 454 -9.21 -7.74 44.54
N GLU A 455 -10.00 -7.81 45.61
CA GLU A 455 -10.25 -9.04 46.35
C GLU A 455 -10.78 -10.18 45.48
N ILE A 456 -11.67 -9.90 44.53
CA ILE A 456 -12.23 -10.91 43.62
C ILE A 456 -11.17 -11.56 42.71
N TYR A 457 -10.08 -10.83 42.44
CA TYR A 457 -8.97 -11.31 41.59
C TYR A 457 -7.84 -11.96 42.40
N VAL A 458 -7.87 -11.86 43.72
CA VAL A 458 -6.85 -12.40 44.64
C VAL A 458 -7.40 -13.63 45.37
N THR A 459 -8.43 -13.44 46.17
CA THR A 459 -9.04 -14.51 46.99
C THR A 459 -10.39 -15.00 46.45
N GLY A 460 -10.94 -14.28 45.46
CA GLY A 460 -12.25 -14.59 44.87
C GLY A 460 -12.17 -15.51 43.68
N SER A 461 -13.28 -15.58 42.91
CA SER A 461 -13.48 -16.52 41.79
C SER A 461 -12.71 -16.17 40.52
N LEU A 462 -12.06 -15.01 40.45
CA LEU A 462 -11.32 -14.54 39.29
C LEU A 462 -9.80 -14.52 39.51
N ASN A 463 -9.26 -15.39 40.34
CA ASN A 463 -7.88 -15.41 40.82
C ASN A 463 -6.85 -16.01 39.83
N VAL A 464 -7.19 -16.18 38.54
CA VAL A 464 -6.33 -16.77 37.52
C VAL A 464 -4.94 -16.14 37.44
N PHE A 465 -4.83 -14.86 37.72
CA PHE A 465 -3.58 -14.10 37.67
C PHE A 465 -2.90 -13.91 39.04
N ASN A 466 -3.37 -14.61 40.08
CA ASN A 466 -2.77 -14.57 41.41
C ASN A 466 -1.90 -15.79 41.72
N HIS A 467 -1.04 -16.16 40.78
CA HIS A 467 -0.13 -17.30 40.90
C HIS A 467 1.24 -16.94 40.35
N GLN A 468 2.29 -17.64 40.81
CA GLN A 468 3.61 -17.59 40.17
C GLN A 468 3.52 -18.15 38.75
N THR A 469 4.29 -17.56 37.82
CA THR A 469 4.41 -18.09 36.46
C THR A 469 5.02 -19.50 36.51
N ASN A 470 4.29 -20.46 35.94
CA ASN A 470 4.70 -21.86 35.89
C ASN A 470 4.84 -22.41 34.45
N VAL A 471 4.75 -21.53 33.46
CA VAL A 471 4.92 -21.87 32.05
C VAL A 471 6.28 -21.43 31.53
N ASP A 472 6.94 -22.29 30.78
CA ASP A 472 8.16 -21.91 30.08
C ASP A 472 7.80 -21.33 28.71
N ILE A 473 7.99 -20.01 28.55
CA ILE A 473 7.68 -19.30 27.31
C ILE A 473 8.90 -19.08 26.42
N ASN A 474 9.95 -19.90 26.57
CA ASN A 474 11.20 -19.75 25.83
C ASN A 474 11.15 -20.30 24.38
N ASN A 475 10.06 -20.95 23.96
CA ASN A 475 9.91 -21.43 22.60
C ASN A 475 9.92 -20.23 21.61
N ARG A 476 10.42 -20.49 20.40
CA ARG A 476 10.50 -19.51 19.33
C ARG A 476 9.12 -19.01 18.86
N ILE A 477 8.11 -19.88 18.91
CA ILE A 477 6.72 -19.52 18.62
C ILE A 477 5.82 -19.90 19.81
N VAL A 478 5.17 -18.91 20.40
CA VAL A 478 4.31 -19.05 21.57
C VAL A 478 2.94 -18.43 21.27
N CYS A 479 1.89 -19.19 21.53
CA CYS A 479 0.51 -18.72 21.43
C CYS A 479 -0.14 -18.74 22.81
N PHE A 480 -0.66 -17.62 23.24
CA PHE A 480 -1.45 -17.49 24.44
C PHE A 480 -2.94 -17.59 24.08
N ASP A 481 -3.53 -18.76 24.32
CA ASP A 481 -4.96 -19.00 24.16
C ASP A 481 -5.72 -18.50 25.40
N ILE A 482 -6.51 -17.45 25.23
CA ILE A 482 -7.30 -16.81 26.29
C ILE A 482 -8.81 -16.87 26.01
N LYS A 483 -9.26 -17.75 25.15
CA LYS A 483 -10.66 -17.89 24.74
C LYS A 483 -11.60 -18.13 25.93
N GLU A 484 -11.19 -18.99 26.84
CA GLU A 484 -12.00 -19.39 28.00
C GLU A 484 -12.01 -18.35 29.13
N LEU A 485 -11.23 -17.28 29.01
CA LEU A 485 -11.36 -16.13 29.91
C LEU A 485 -12.68 -15.39 29.64
N GLY A 486 -13.50 -15.22 30.67
CA GLY A 486 -14.72 -14.40 30.58
C GLY A 486 -14.42 -12.95 30.19
N LYS A 487 -15.45 -12.20 29.77
CA LYS A 487 -15.29 -10.83 29.23
C LYS A 487 -14.43 -9.89 30.08
N GLN A 488 -14.50 -9.99 31.41
CA GLN A 488 -13.72 -9.17 32.34
C GLN A 488 -12.24 -9.58 32.32
N LEU A 489 -11.95 -10.89 32.41
CA LEU A 489 -10.58 -11.39 32.44
C LEU A 489 -9.89 -11.33 31.08
N LYS A 490 -10.64 -11.36 29.97
CA LYS A 490 -10.06 -11.35 28.62
C LYS A 490 -9.20 -10.10 28.36
N LYS A 491 -9.69 -8.91 28.74
CA LYS A 491 -8.93 -7.66 28.63
C LYS A 491 -7.68 -7.66 29.53
N ILE A 492 -7.83 -8.14 30.76
CA ILE A 492 -6.72 -8.29 31.71
C ILE A 492 -5.68 -9.26 31.13
N GLY A 493 -6.11 -10.41 30.61
CA GLY A 493 -5.25 -11.38 29.99
C GLY A 493 -4.45 -10.81 28.80
N MET A 494 -5.11 -10.05 27.93
CA MET A 494 -4.42 -9.39 26.81
C MET A 494 -3.37 -8.38 27.31
N LEU A 495 -3.66 -7.60 28.36
CA LEU A 495 -2.73 -6.65 28.95
C LEU A 495 -1.53 -7.37 29.59
N VAL A 496 -1.77 -8.46 30.32
CA VAL A 496 -0.71 -9.28 30.94
C VAL A 496 0.19 -9.91 29.87
N ILE A 497 -0.39 -10.45 28.79
CA ILE A 497 0.38 -10.98 27.67
C ILE A 497 1.24 -9.90 27.02
N GLN A 498 0.70 -8.70 26.84
CA GLN A 498 1.46 -7.58 26.26
C GLN A 498 2.68 -7.20 27.12
N ASP A 499 2.59 -7.27 28.43
CA ASP A 499 3.72 -7.07 29.34
C ASP A 499 4.74 -8.23 29.21
N GLN A 500 4.31 -9.47 29.12
CA GLN A 500 5.19 -10.63 28.88
C GLN A 500 5.91 -10.53 27.52
N VAL A 501 5.23 -10.05 26.48
CA VAL A 501 5.86 -9.77 25.18
C VAL A 501 6.92 -8.69 25.31
N TRP A 502 6.66 -7.65 26.08
CA TRP A 502 7.65 -6.60 26.35
C TRP A 502 8.90 -7.17 27.01
N ASN A 503 8.73 -8.03 28.01
CA ASN A 503 9.85 -8.74 28.64
C ASN A 503 10.66 -9.56 27.63
N ARG A 504 10.00 -10.24 26.66
CA ARG A 504 10.68 -11.01 25.61
C ARG A 504 11.44 -10.10 24.64
N VAL A 505 10.84 -8.98 24.22
CA VAL A 505 11.49 -7.98 23.36
C VAL A 505 12.76 -7.44 24.01
N THR A 506 12.71 -7.15 25.29
CA THR A 506 13.89 -6.64 26.05
C THR A 506 15.01 -7.68 26.14
N MET A 507 14.67 -8.94 26.37
CA MET A 507 15.64 -10.05 26.36
C MET A 507 16.28 -10.25 24.96
N ASN A 508 15.47 -10.25 23.92
CA ASN A 508 15.93 -10.50 22.55
C ASN A 508 16.78 -9.35 22.00
N ARG A 509 16.62 -8.13 22.50
CA ARG A 509 17.44 -6.99 22.12
C ARG A 509 18.93 -7.25 22.35
N SER A 510 19.31 -7.83 23.48
CA SER A 510 20.72 -8.15 23.79
C SER A 510 21.29 -9.21 22.85
N ALA A 511 20.43 -10.08 22.32
CA ALA A 511 20.79 -11.12 21.35
C ALA A 511 20.70 -10.65 19.88
N HIS A 512 20.39 -9.37 19.63
CA HIS A 512 20.12 -8.80 18.30
C HIS A 512 19.04 -9.56 17.52
N LYS A 513 18.04 -10.11 18.21
CA LYS A 513 16.96 -10.90 17.66
C LYS A 513 15.65 -10.10 17.69
N SER A 514 14.91 -10.11 16.61
CA SER A 514 13.59 -9.46 16.55
C SER A 514 12.51 -10.33 17.16
N THR A 515 11.46 -9.67 17.69
CA THR A 515 10.27 -10.34 18.24
C THR A 515 9.03 -9.83 17.54
N ARG A 516 8.30 -10.73 16.88
CA ARG A 516 7.01 -10.42 16.25
C ARG A 516 5.88 -10.71 17.21
N TYR A 517 4.97 -9.77 17.36
CA TYR A 517 3.83 -9.89 18.26
C TYR A 517 2.53 -9.70 17.51
N TYR A 518 1.71 -10.74 17.43
CA TYR A 518 0.41 -10.73 16.78
C TYR A 518 -0.69 -10.66 17.84
N VAL A 519 -1.53 -9.63 17.77
CA VAL A 519 -2.65 -9.42 18.70
C VAL A 519 -3.95 -9.52 17.92
N ASP A 520 -4.66 -10.62 18.09
CA ASP A 520 -5.99 -10.70 17.50
C ASP A 520 -7.02 -9.95 18.34
N GLU A 521 -8.11 -9.49 17.71
CA GLU A 521 -9.13 -8.60 18.30
C GLU A 521 -8.52 -7.39 19.03
N PHE A 522 -7.48 -6.79 18.44
CA PHE A 522 -6.69 -5.70 19.03
C PHE A 522 -7.53 -4.53 19.57
N HIS A 523 -8.70 -4.27 18.99
CA HIS A 523 -9.62 -3.23 19.43
C HIS A 523 -10.05 -3.39 20.91
N LEU A 524 -9.97 -4.60 21.48
CA LEU A 524 -10.33 -4.84 22.89
C LEU A 524 -9.40 -4.11 23.87
N LEU A 525 -8.11 -3.96 23.51
CA LEU A 525 -7.11 -3.21 24.29
C LEU A 525 -7.29 -1.70 24.19
N LEU A 526 -8.02 -1.23 23.19
CA LEU A 526 -8.11 0.19 22.85
C LEU A 526 -9.41 0.85 23.31
N LYS A 527 -10.30 0.11 23.98
CA LYS A 527 -11.60 0.62 24.45
C LYS A 527 -11.50 1.51 25.70
N GLU A 528 -10.53 1.24 26.54
CA GLU A 528 -10.30 1.99 27.78
C GLU A 528 -9.09 2.93 27.58
N GLU A 529 -9.20 4.18 28.02
CA GLU A 529 -8.20 5.22 27.76
C GLU A 529 -6.79 4.85 28.25
N GLN A 530 -6.68 4.34 29.46
CA GLN A 530 -5.39 4.00 30.06
C GLN A 530 -4.74 2.78 29.39
N THR A 531 -5.54 1.76 29.08
CA THR A 531 -5.04 0.57 28.36
C THR A 531 -4.61 0.93 26.95
N ALA A 532 -5.35 1.82 26.30
CA ALA A 532 -4.99 2.37 24.99
C ALA A 532 -3.68 3.15 25.08
N ALA A 533 -3.53 4.05 26.05
CA ALA A 533 -2.31 4.83 26.26
C ALA A 533 -1.09 3.91 26.53
N TYR A 534 -1.23 2.89 27.37
CA TYR A 534 -0.19 1.90 27.62
C TYR A 534 0.18 1.12 26.34
N SER A 535 -0.83 0.68 25.57
CA SER A 535 -0.62 -0.03 24.31
C SER A 535 0.10 0.85 23.28
N VAL A 536 -0.27 2.13 23.17
CA VAL A 536 0.40 3.11 22.29
C VAL A 536 1.86 3.32 22.69
N GLU A 537 2.13 3.44 24.00
CA GLU A 537 3.49 3.64 24.50
C GLU A 537 4.38 2.43 24.18
N ILE A 538 3.89 1.22 24.43
CA ILE A 538 4.62 -0.02 24.06
C ILE A 538 4.80 -0.11 22.57
N TRP A 539 3.78 0.24 21.75
CA TRP A 539 3.87 0.24 20.30
C TRP A 539 4.99 1.15 19.76
N LYS A 540 5.15 2.32 20.37
CA LYS A 540 6.25 3.24 20.07
C LYS A 540 7.61 2.69 20.51
N ARG A 541 7.67 2.02 21.65
CA ARG A 541 8.92 1.46 22.19
C ARG A 541 9.40 0.24 21.43
N PHE A 542 8.50 -0.63 20.98
CA PHE A 542 8.83 -1.83 20.20
C PHE A 542 9.77 -1.53 19.03
N ARG A 543 9.52 -0.45 18.31
CA ARG A 543 10.37 -0.01 17.20
C ARG A 543 11.85 0.13 17.58
N LYS A 544 12.15 0.71 18.75
CA LYS A 544 13.54 0.95 19.20
C LYS A 544 14.21 -0.32 19.71
N TRP A 545 13.43 -1.34 20.05
CA TRP A 545 13.89 -2.54 20.74
C TRP A 545 13.82 -3.81 19.89
N GLY A 546 13.51 -3.69 18.60
CA GLY A 546 13.42 -4.83 17.68
C GLY A 546 12.11 -5.60 17.77
N GLY A 547 11.09 -5.03 18.42
CA GLY A 547 9.73 -5.56 18.41
C GLY A 547 8.98 -5.15 17.14
N ILE A 548 8.20 -6.08 16.58
CA ILE A 548 7.40 -5.90 15.37
C ILE A 548 5.96 -6.31 15.67
N PRO A 549 5.16 -5.42 16.29
CA PRO A 549 3.78 -5.73 16.62
C PRO A 549 2.88 -5.68 15.39
N SER A 550 1.82 -6.48 15.40
CA SER A 550 0.77 -6.56 14.39
C SER A 550 -0.60 -6.65 15.07
N GLY A 551 -1.37 -5.57 14.98
CA GLY A 551 -2.75 -5.55 15.47
C GLY A 551 -3.73 -6.03 14.42
N ILE A 552 -4.54 -7.04 14.75
CA ILE A 552 -5.54 -7.61 13.85
C ILE A 552 -6.91 -7.19 14.37
N THR A 553 -7.73 -6.57 13.53
CA THR A 553 -9.04 -6.10 13.96
C THR A 553 -10.04 -5.99 12.81
N GLN A 554 -11.31 -6.15 13.15
CA GLN A 554 -12.45 -5.98 12.26
C GLN A 554 -13.19 -4.66 12.49
N ASN A 555 -12.97 -3.99 13.61
CA ASN A 555 -13.74 -2.81 14.01
C ASN A 555 -12.86 -1.55 13.97
N ILE A 556 -12.88 -0.89 12.81
CA ILE A 556 -12.10 0.33 12.59
C ILE A 556 -12.74 1.55 13.25
N LYS A 557 -14.06 1.59 13.35
CA LYS A 557 -14.77 2.67 14.03
C LYS A 557 -14.34 2.84 15.48
N ASP A 558 -14.19 1.72 16.19
CA ASP A 558 -13.70 1.74 17.57
C ASP A 558 -12.23 2.18 17.62
N LEU A 559 -11.44 1.85 16.58
CA LEU A 559 -10.06 2.30 16.45
C LEU A 559 -9.93 3.83 16.25
N LEU A 560 -10.81 4.46 15.52
CA LEU A 560 -10.70 5.88 15.15
C LEU A 560 -11.46 6.82 16.12
N SER A 561 -11.98 6.30 17.22
CA SER A 561 -12.77 7.08 18.17
C SER A 561 -11.93 7.85 19.20
N SER A 562 -10.63 7.57 19.36
CA SER A 562 -9.74 8.25 20.29
C SER A 562 -8.45 8.76 19.63
N ARG A 563 -7.88 9.83 20.20
CA ARG A 563 -6.63 10.44 19.74
C ARG A 563 -5.42 9.49 19.92
N GLU A 564 -5.47 8.63 20.91
CA GLU A 564 -4.42 7.63 21.17
C GLU A 564 -4.31 6.65 20.01
N ILE A 565 -5.40 6.36 19.34
CA ILE A 565 -5.47 5.40 18.24
C ILE A 565 -4.96 6.01 16.93
N GLU A 566 -5.16 7.30 16.69
CA GLU A 566 -4.49 7.99 15.57
C GLU A 566 -2.97 7.79 15.66
N ASN A 567 -2.41 7.84 16.86
CA ASN A 567 -1.00 7.57 17.10
C ASN A 567 -0.56 6.14 16.68
N ILE A 568 -1.42 5.13 16.78
CA ILE A 568 -1.09 3.75 16.33
C ILE A 568 -1.00 3.71 14.81
N PHE A 569 -1.93 4.35 14.11
CA PHE A 569 -1.86 4.46 12.64
C PHE A 569 -0.61 5.22 12.19
N GLU A 570 -0.31 6.36 12.80
CA GLU A 570 0.89 7.16 12.48
C GLU A 570 2.21 6.43 12.77
N ASN A 571 2.21 5.48 13.70
CA ASN A 571 3.36 4.66 14.05
C ASN A 571 3.33 3.26 13.41
N SER A 572 2.53 3.05 12.37
CA SER A 572 2.41 1.79 11.65
C SER A 572 2.60 2.02 10.15
N ASP A 573 3.82 1.79 9.66
CA ASP A 573 4.14 1.94 8.25
C ASP A 573 3.72 0.72 7.41
N PHE A 574 3.17 -0.32 8.04
CA PHE A 574 2.66 -1.52 7.38
C PHE A 574 1.17 -1.69 7.68
N ILE A 575 0.33 -1.65 6.64
CA ILE A 575 -1.11 -1.92 6.78
C ILE A 575 -1.54 -2.90 5.70
N TYR A 576 -2.06 -4.04 6.12
CA TYR A 576 -2.66 -5.05 5.25
C TYR A 576 -4.18 -4.92 5.32
N MET A 577 -4.75 -4.26 4.34
CA MET A 577 -6.17 -3.89 4.32
C MET A 577 -6.96 -4.78 3.38
N LEU A 578 -7.82 -5.60 3.92
CA LEU A 578 -8.78 -6.43 3.22
C LEU A 578 -10.13 -5.70 3.05
N ASN A 579 -11.18 -6.40 2.63
CA ASN A 579 -12.50 -5.83 2.43
C ASN A 579 -13.00 -5.05 3.65
N GLN A 580 -13.59 -3.88 3.42
CA GLN A 580 -14.05 -2.95 4.45
C GLN A 580 -15.57 -2.75 4.41
N ALA A 581 -16.17 -2.51 5.58
CA ALA A 581 -17.58 -2.15 5.68
C ALA A 581 -17.87 -0.78 5.03
N SER A 582 -19.06 -0.59 4.49
CA SER A 582 -19.42 0.65 3.77
C SER A 582 -19.29 1.92 4.63
N GLY A 583 -19.57 1.82 5.94
CA GLY A 583 -19.46 2.94 6.88
C GLY A 583 -18.02 3.35 7.22
N ASP A 584 -17.05 2.45 7.09
CA ASP A 584 -15.66 2.67 7.49
C ASP A 584 -14.80 3.20 6.34
N ARG A 585 -15.23 2.97 5.08
CA ARG A 585 -14.47 3.30 3.86
C ARG A 585 -14.11 4.78 3.74
N GLN A 586 -15.08 5.67 3.97
CA GLN A 586 -14.85 7.11 3.85
C GLN A 586 -13.92 7.65 4.94
N ILE A 587 -14.03 7.10 6.14
CA ILE A 587 -13.19 7.48 7.28
C ILE A 587 -11.75 7.04 6.99
N LEU A 588 -11.55 5.79 6.55
CA LEU A 588 -10.25 5.26 6.15
C LEU A 588 -9.64 6.01 4.96
N ALA A 589 -10.43 6.30 3.92
CA ALA A 589 -9.97 7.04 2.77
C ALA A 589 -9.40 8.42 3.17
N LYS A 590 -10.07 9.10 4.10
CA LYS A 590 -9.62 10.39 4.62
C LYS A 590 -8.38 10.26 5.51
N GLN A 591 -8.36 9.30 6.42
CA GLN A 591 -7.26 9.11 7.38
C GLN A 591 -5.96 8.64 6.71
N LEU A 592 -6.06 7.76 5.72
CA LEU A 592 -4.92 7.15 5.03
C LEU A 592 -4.62 7.81 3.67
N ASN A 593 -5.32 8.89 3.31
CA ASN A 593 -5.18 9.57 2.01
C ASN A 593 -5.32 8.61 0.81
N ILE A 594 -6.30 7.69 0.87
CA ILE A 594 -6.57 6.71 -0.18
C ILE A 594 -7.39 7.36 -1.29
N SER A 595 -6.95 7.24 -2.53
CA SER A 595 -7.70 7.70 -3.69
C SER A 595 -8.99 6.89 -3.91
N PRO A 596 -10.03 7.46 -4.58
CA PRO A 596 -11.25 6.71 -4.92
C PRO A 596 -10.97 5.41 -5.70
N THR A 597 -9.97 5.40 -6.57
CA THR A 597 -9.53 4.23 -7.34
C THR A 597 -8.94 3.16 -6.42
N GLN A 598 -8.04 3.54 -5.52
CA GLN A 598 -7.49 2.62 -4.53
C GLN A 598 -8.58 2.08 -3.59
N LEU A 599 -9.53 2.92 -3.17
CA LEU A 599 -10.64 2.51 -2.32
C LEU A 599 -11.49 1.39 -2.96
N SER A 600 -11.57 1.34 -4.29
CA SER A 600 -12.31 0.28 -4.99
C SER A 600 -11.77 -1.13 -4.73
N TYR A 601 -10.46 -1.27 -4.45
CA TYR A 601 -9.83 -2.57 -4.14
C TYR A 601 -10.16 -3.11 -2.74
N VAL A 602 -10.73 -2.31 -1.87
CA VAL A 602 -11.22 -2.73 -0.55
C VAL A 602 -12.73 -2.59 -0.42
N THR A 603 -13.40 -2.32 -1.56
CA THR A 603 -14.85 -2.19 -1.65
C THR A 603 -15.40 -3.37 -2.44
N ASN A 604 -16.15 -4.27 -1.82
CA ASN A 604 -16.67 -5.48 -2.45
C ASN A 604 -15.56 -6.40 -3.03
N SER A 605 -14.36 -6.37 -2.44
CA SER A 605 -13.27 -7.28 -2.77
C SER A 605 -13.58 -8.70 -2.28
N ASN A 606 -13.03 -9.68 -2.98
CA ASN A 606 -13.11 -11.07 -2.54
C ASN A 606 -12.18 -11.34 -1.36
N GLU A 607 -12.29 -12.55 -0.78
CA GLU A 607 -11.37 -13.00 0.25
C GLU A 607 -9.93 -13.04 -0.30
N GLY A 608 -8.98 -12.49 0.46
CA GLY A 608 -7.58 -12.42 0.06
C GLY A 608 -7.26 -11.32 -0.95
N GLU A 609 -8.17 -10.38 -1.21
CA GLU A 609 -7.93 -9.22 -2.05
C GLU A 609 -7.98 -7.94 -1.23
N GLY A 610 -7.13 -6.97 -1.55
CA GLY A 610 -7.09 -5.72 -0.79
C GLY A 610 -5.98 -4.75 -1.19
N LEU A 611 -5.58 -3.90 -0.24
CA LEU A 611 -4.49 -2.93 -0.35
C LEU A 611 -3.40 -3.21 0.67
N LEU A 612 -2.16 -3.24 0.22
CA LEU A 612 -0.97 -3.28 1.06
C LEU A 612 -0.32 -1.89 1.11
N PHE A 613 -0.14 -1.38 2.32
CA PHE A 613 0.64 -0.19 2.59
C PHE A 613 2.02 -0.62 3.12
N TYR A 614 3.06 -0.09 2.52
CA TYR A 614 4.44 -0.30 2.90
C TYR A 614 5.18 1.05 2.87
N GLY A 615 5.25 1.73 3.99
CA GLY A 615 5.67 3.12 4.06
C GLY A 615 4.76 4.03 3.23
N ASN A 616 5.32 4.71 2.25
CA ASN A 616 4.55 5.59 1.35
C ASN A 616 3.97 4.88 0.12
N VAL A 617 4.20 3.57 0.00
CA VAL A 617 3.76 2.77 -1.16
C VAL A 617 2.43 2.11 -0.84
N ILE A 618 1.46 2.23 -1.75
CA ILE A 618 0.14 1.58 -1.64
C ILE A 618 -0.06 0.73 -2.89
N ILE A 619 -0.15 -0.60 -2.70
CA ILE A 619 -0.30 -1.56 -3.80
C ILE A 619 -1.56 -2.41 -3.62
N PRO A 620 -2.42 -2.54 -4.65
CA PRO A 620 -3.48 -3.52 -4.62
C PRO A 620 -2.89 -4.93 -4.77
N PHE A 621 -3.38 -5.85 -3.95
CA PHE A 621 -2.90 -7.23 -3.98
C PHE A 621 -4.02 -8.26 -4.13
N VAL A 622 -3.63 -9.42 -4.65
CA VAL A 622 -4.44 -10.64 -4.70
C VAL A 622 -3.62 -11.78 -4.10
N ASP A 623 -4.14 -12.37 -3.06
CA ASP A 623 -3.51 -13.50 -2.38
C ASP A 623 -4.41 -14.74 -2.48
N ARG A 624 -4.10 -15.65 -3.41
CA ARG A 624 -4.79 -16.92 -3.61
C ARG A 624 -3.92 -18.05 -3.10
N PHE A 625 -4.28 -18.59 -1.94
CA PHE A 625 -3.54 -19.71 -1.38
C PHE A 625 -4.08 -21.04 -1.94
N PRO A 626 -3.21 -21.98 -2.36
CA PRO A 626 -3.64 -23.27 -2.85
C PRO A 626 -4.28 -24.11 -1.73
N LYS A 627 -5.37 -24.82 -2.04
CA LYS A 627 -6.07 -25.71 -1.08
C LYS A 627 -5.27 -27.00 -0.85
N ASN A 628 -4.23 -26.91 -0.05
CA ASN A 628 -3.36 -28.03 0.37
C ASN A 628 -3.54 -28.34 1.86
N SER A 629 -2.70 -29.23 2.42
CA SER A 629 -2.72 -29.56 3.86
C SER A 629 -2.50 -28.35 4.77
N LEU A 630 -1.66 -27.41 4.37
CA LEU A 630 -1.39 -26.19 5.13
C LEU A 630 -2.61 -25.25 5.12
N TYR A 631 -3.34 -25.17 4.00
CA TYR A 631 -4.60 -24.43 3.93
C TYR A 631 -5.59 -24.90 5.00
N LYS A 632 -5.73 -26.24 5.19
CA LYS A 632 -6.63 -26.82 6.19
C LYS A 632 -6.26 -26.43 7.63
N ILE A 633 -4.98 -26.23 7.92
CA ILE A 633 -4.51 -25.78 9.23
C ILE A 633 -4.75 -24.26 9.43
N MET A 634 -4.72 -23.49 8.33
CA MET A 634 -4.87 -22.03 8.38
C MET A 634 -6.34 -21.58 8.36
N THR A 635 -7.24 -22.35 7.69
CA THR A 635 -8.65 -21.95 7.56
C THR A 635 -9.38 -22.01 8.90
N THR A 636 -10.33 -21.10 9.10
CA THR A 636 -11.23 -21.08 10.27
C THR A 636 -12.64 -21.55 9.92
N ARG A 637 -12.87 -21.99 8.67
CA ARG A 637 -14.17 -22.47 8.20
C ARG A 637 -14.42 -23.91 8.65
N LEU A 638 -15.47 -24.12 9.44
CA LEU A 638 -15.83 -25.43 9.98
C LEU A 638 -16.03 -26.51 8.91
N GLU A 639 -16.59 -26.13 7.76
CA GLU A 639 -16.82 -27.04 6.62
C GLU A 639 -15.52 -27.58 6.01
N GLU A 640 -14.47 -26.76 6.03
CA GLU A 640 -13.15 -27.11 5.46
C GLU A 640 -12.23 -27.78 6.49
N THR A 641 -12.52 -27.67 7.79
CA THR A 641 -11.77 -28.33 8.88
C THR A 641 -12.28 -29.74 9.17
N SER A 642 -13.54 -30.02 8.89
CA SER A 642 -14.18 -31.31 9.22
C SER A 642 -13.80 -32.48 8.28
N GLU A 643 -13.14 -32.24 7.14
CA GLU A 643 -12.60 -33.28 6.27
C GLU A 643 -11.21 -33.81 6.69
N ALA A 644 -10.72 -33.46 7.87
CA ALA A 644 -9.40 -33.86 8.40
C ALA A 644 -9.49 -34.90 9.53
N GLY A 645 -10.59 -35.66 9.60
CA GLY A 645 -10.77 -36.79 10.51
C GLY A 645 -10.49 -38.14 9.84
#